data_d91a04bbfcd965eab3bf548e53bd7e04
#
_entry.id   d91a04bbfcd965eab3bf548e53bd7e04
#
_cell.length_a   1.000
_cell.length_b   1.000
_cell.length_c   1.000
_cell.angle_alpha   90.00
_cell.angle_beta   90.00
_cell.angle_gamma   90.00
#
_symmetry.space_group_name_H-M   'P 1'
#
loop_
_entity.id
_entity.type
_entity.pdbx_description
1 polymer ?
#
loop_
_entity_poly.entity_id
_entity_poly.type
_entity_poly.pdbx_seq_one_letter_code
_entity_poly.pdbx_strand_id
1 'polypeptide(L)'
;MAQHALHGSVGILGIAGGSLLLLVNSYASSPEKEFIPYTALGILLLVIAILLVYAGIFRSLSHAQLFSSLCLTVSALWFGSGLVYILVGQAVLQRAELRSALVPGLAAFTLALLIIGFVAVIAKKAVLFLLAVGISLASAHQIAGLAAPGFGQSAMAANYLLVCLVGVYFGSGRLLYSITRGKMALPGTGSRKKAHLKTEQSRGCSDAVSVCLVMNLLSASVLACPLLGVVPQLSTGHVPWLWTAGVFQLGMCVLLYRAMDTLAATFYGFTALLKFAEGYSALLSPLVQPFSPVPFPVVFSVLFFILALFLCQKSFLDGLYPLFFTAYCIAIAAQPQGFFQGGTQGVQGAIFVFSAGLLFITTFNMVSATMIPTGRGYFKALVTRIPKFTLRANDKDLHVPHLGYSKYADAEVLGHACNVLAAFAVTARVDDLHPLSVLVLPWVVIAGGALQLLCGSVAFARGKTFESTVFIVYGMMWTVWGLTRYGGFYGETRSFHVAVGIISFMLFNCLVTAAAMFLSVTWFVYSLTFQLILISFLLDAVGALPYGYDIGVTIIFGLVSFYSFLAHIFNGTFESPQIPLGKPLVKLSGVGGGTEICPHVPGRKATSVQQIAEIMKNGGICGMPTDTVYVLVAACNRPDAVVKAFKVKKQAQDRPMSMWISSIKQLEPVRHLLSPLLLDFMEAAWPSSISMVIPRGPWMDTFGLGDAAKHIGTPQSIAIRYPDCAVATHLINMVGPIAVTSANPSGEADTTHHNQVFAKLGKKVDGVLCDGPSPENIASTVVDCTKIETGHIGFFRVGLIPKSKVLQIFEDVQKRHIGGQINPAFENDLHPSDAQRDASSREDDSVESGSENDLHPSDAQRDASSREDDSVESGSENYVALSTVSLEQGPDLGNGS
;
A
#
# COMPACT_ATOMS: atom_id res chain seq x y z
N MET A 1 8.04 -18.28 7.46
CA MET A 1 9.47 -17.94 7.75
C MET A 1 10.40 -18.19 6.56
N ALA A 2 10.36 -19.35 5.89
CA ALA A 2 11.28 -19.65 4.78
C ALA A 2 11.15 -18.65 3.59
N GLN A 3 9.94 -18.32 3.14
CA GLN A 3 9.73 -17.33 2.08
C GLN A 3 10.26 -15.93 2.45
N HIS A 4 10.04 -15.49 3.70
CA HIS A 4 10.56 -14.18 4.14
C HIS A 4 12.09 -14.13 4.21
N ALA A 5 12.75 -15.24 4.53
CA ALA A 5 14.19 -15.33 4.50
C ALA A 5 14.73 -15.26 3.05
N LEU A 6 14.03 -15.88 2.10
CA LEU A 6 14.39 -15.88 0.69
C LEU A 6 14.42 -14.45 0.11
N HIS A 7 13.35 -13.65 0.29
CA HIS A 7 13.31 -12.27 -0.21
C HIS A 7 14.40 -11.39 0.42
N GLY A 8 14.72 -11.60 1.71
CA GLY A 8 15.82 -10.91 2.35
C GLY A 8 17.20 -11.27 1.77
N SER A 9 17.36 -12.55 1.37
CA SER A 9 18.59 -13.00 0.71
C SER A 9 18.75 -12.40 -0.68
N VAL A 10 17.67 -12.39 -1.47
CA VAL A 10 17.66 -11.79 -2.82
C VAL A 10 18.03 -10.31 -2.76
N GLY A 11 17.50 -9.54 -1.81
CA GLY A 11 17.86 -8.12 -1.65
C GLY A 11 19.34 -7.92 -1.32
N ILE A 12 19.88 -8.69 -0.36
CA ILE A 12 21.30 -8.57 0.02
C ILE A 12 22.22 -9.01 -1.12
N LEU A 13 21.91 -10.11 -1.81
CA LEU A 13 22.68 -10.59 -2.96
C LEU A 13 22.58 -9.64 -4.15
N GLY A 14 21.41 -9.00 -4.35
CA GLY A 14 21.26 -7.95 -5.36
C GLY A 14 22.17 -6.75 -5.08
N ILE A 15 22.25 -6.30 -3.82
CA ILE A 15 23.18 -5.23 -3.40
C ILE A 15 24.65 -5.66 -3.65
N ALA A 16 24.99 -6.91 -3.33
CA ALA A 16 26.33 -7.42 -3.61
C ALA A 16 26.63 -7.47 -5.11
N GLY A 17 25.68 -7.93 -5.93
CA GLY A 17 25.84 -8.03 -7.37
C GLY A 17 26.05 -6.69 -8.08
N GLY A 18 25.26 -5.66 -7.72
CA GLY A 18 25.44 -4.31 -8.25
C GLY A 18 26.77 -3.68 -7.80
N SER A 19 27.16 -3.90 -6.56
CA SER A 19 28.46 -3.46 -6.03
C SER A 19 29.62 -4.15 -6.76
N LEU A 20 29.50 -5.43 -7.11
CA LEU A 20 30.48 -6.17 -7.91
C LEU A 20 30.62 -5.58 -9.33
N LEU A 21 29.50 -5.25 -9.98
CA LEU A 21 29.53 -4.63 -11.30
C LEU A 21 30.29 -3.29 -11.27
N LEU A 22 29.97 -2.45 -10.30
CA LEU A 22 30.62 -1.15 -10.14
C LEU A 22 32.09 -1.29 -9.72
N LEU A 23 32.43 -2.29 -8.91
CA LEU A 23 33.82 -2.64 -8.56
C LEU A 23 34.61 -3.02 -9.82
N VAL A 24 34.11 -3.94 -10.63
CA VAL A 24 34.77 -4.38 -11.86
C VAL A 24 34.95 -3.21 -12.81
N ASN A 25 33.93 -2.38 -13.00
CA ASN A 25 34.03 -1.19 -13.84
C ASN A 25 35.06 -0.19 -13.30
N SER A 26 35.20 -0.05 -11.98
CA SER A 26 36.15 0.90 -11.37
C SER A 26 37.61 0.49 -11.54
N TYR A 27 37.91 -0.80 -11.53
CA TYR A 27 39.28 -1.31 -11.71
C TYR A 27 39.70 -1.40 -13.18
N ALA A 28 38.78 -1.62 -14.06
CA ALA A 28 39.05 -1.91 -15.45
C ALA A 28 39.10 -0.68 -16.35
N SER A 29 38.74 0.49 -15.84
CA SER A 29 38.74 1.74 -16.59
C SER A 29 40.14 2.33 -16.65
N SER A 30 40.96 1.91 -17.59
CA SER A 30 42.05 2.77 -18.09
C SER A 30 41.39 3.83 -19.02
N PRO A 31 41.99 5.05 -19.16
CA PRO A 31 41.43 6.12 -19.99
C PRO A 31 41.07 5.71 -21.43
N GLU A 32 41.62 4.65 -21.91
CA GLU A 32 41.49 4.19 -23.31
C GLU A 32 40.65 2.91 -23.49
N LYS A 33 40.40 2.10 -22.46
CA LYS A 33 39.68 0.82 -22.58
C LYS A 33 38.61 0.67 -21.47
N GLU A 34 37.37 0.68 -21.89
CA GLU A 34 36.23 0.27 -21.02
C GLU A 34 36.19 -1.26 -20.96
N PHE A 35 36.18 -1.82 -19.75
CA PHE A 35 36.02 -3.26 -19.58
C PHE A 35 34.57 -3.69 -19.85
N ILE A 36 33.61 -2.90 -19.36
CA ILE A 36 32.18 -3.09 -19.61
C ILE A 36 31.68 -1.85 -20.36
N PRO A 37 31.12 -2.00 -21.58
CA PRO A 37 30.50 -0.87 -22.29
C PRO A 37 29.44 -0.20 -21.42
N TYR A 38 29.37 1.14 -21.41
CA TYR A 38 28.43 1.88 -20.58
C TYR A 38 26.98 1.46 -20.79
N THR A 39 26.56 1.15 -22.02
CA THR A 39 25.22 0.62 -22.30
C THR A 39 24.96 -0.70 -21.57
N ALA A 40 25.91 -1.64 -21.61
CA ALA A 40 25.79 -2.92 -20.94
C ALA A 40 25.79 -2.76 -19.42
N LEU A 41 26.67 -1.91 -18.87
CA LEU A 41 26.72 -1.60 -17.46
C LEU A 41 25.36 -1.02 -17.00
N GLY A 42 24.81 -0.06 -17.76
CA GLY A 42 23.53 0.55 -17.45
C GLY A 42 22.38 -0.47 -17.45
N ILE A 43 22.31 -1.35 -18.47
CA ILE A 43 21.27 -2.39 -18.53
C ILE A 43 21.39 -3.37 -17.35
N LEU A 44 22.60 -3.82 -17.01
CA LEU A 44 22.80 -4.73 -15.87
C LEU A 44 22.40 -4.08 -14.54
N LEU A 45 22.70 -2.81 -14.35
CA LEU A 45 22.27 -2.06 -13.16
C LEU A 45 20.73 -1.93 -13.10
N LEU A 46 20.05 -1.71 -14.24
CA LEU A 46 18.58 -1.68 -14.29
C LEU A 46 17.97 -3.03 -13.92
N VAL A 47 18.52 -4.14 -14.41
CA VAL A 47 18.03 -5.49 -14.04
C VAL A 47 18.17 -5.72 -12.55
N ILE A 48 19.32 -5.38 -11.97
CA ILE A 48 19.52 -5.50 -10.50
C ILE A 48 18.61 -4.57 -9.74
N ALA A 49 18.37 -3.35 -10.23
CA ALA A 49 17.42 -2.42 -9.61
C ALA A 49 16.00 -3.01 -9.54
N ILE A 50 15.52 -3.64 -10.61
CA ILE A 50 14.22 -4.33 -10.62
C ILE A 50 14.17 -5.47 -9.58
N LEU A 51 15.23 -6.27 -9.46
CA LEU A 51 15.32 -7.31 -8.43
C LEU A 51 15.27 -6.73 -7.01
N LEU A 52 15.89 -5.57 -6.79
CA LEU A 52 15.86 -4.88 -5.51
C LEU A 52 14.49 -4.27 -5.20
N VAL A 53 13.76 -3.74 -6.20
CA VAL A 53 12.36 -3.32 -6.04
C VAL A 53 11.51 -4.49 -5.57
N TYR A 54 11.63 -5.63 -6.24
CA TYR A 54 10.93 -6.85 -5.84
C TYR A 54 11.24 -7.23 -4.38
N ALA A 55 12.52 -7.32 -4.00
CA ALA A 55 12.93 -7.66 -2.64
C ALA A 55 12.44 -6.62 -1.62
N GLY A 56 12.49 -5.33 -1.94
CA GLY A 56 12.04 -4.22 -1.12
C GLY A 56 10.55 -4.30 -0.82
N ILE A 57 9.70 -4.42 -1.85
CA ILE A 57 8.24 -4.48 -1.71
C ILE A 57 7.81 -5.69 -0.86
N PHE A 58 8.35 -6.88 -1.13
CA PHE A 58 8.02 -8.06 -0.32
C PHE A 58 8.48 -7.96 1.13
N ARG A 59 9.56 -7.24 1.39
CA ARG A 59 10.04 -6.99 2.77
C ARG A 59 9.26 -5.89 3.47
N SER A 60 8.73 -4.91 2.77
CA SER A 60 7.74 -3.96 3.29
C SER A 60 6.54 -4.70 3.86
N LEU A 61 5.98 -5.61 3.08
CA LEU A 61 4.84 -6.43 3.48
C LEU A 61 5.13 -7.40 4.66
N SER A 62 6.40 -7.65 4.97
CA SER A 62 6.84 -8.51 6.08
C SER A 62 7.35 -7.74 7.31
N HIS A 63 6.98 -6.47 7.44
CA HIS A 63 7.35 -5.58 8.56
C HIS A 63 8.86 -5.37 8.80
N ALA A 64 9.69 -5.60 7.79
CA ALA A 64 11.12 -5.29 7.85
C ALA A 64 11.43 -3.93 7.17
N GLN A 65 10.74 -2.90 7.61
CA GLN A 65 10.66 -1.58 6.97
C GLN A 65 12.03 -0.93 6.69
N LEU A 66 12.97 -0.91 7.65
CA LEU A 66 14.28 -0.32 7.43
C LEU A 66 15.09 -1.04 6.34
N PHE A 67 14.95 -2.36 6.22
CA PHE A 67 15.59 -3.12 5.14
C PHE A 67 14.91 -2.86 3.79
N SER A 68 13.59 -2.75 3.78
CA SER A 68 12.82 -2.34 2.59
C SER A 68 13.26 -0.96 2.09
N SER A 69 13.34 0.03 2.99
CA SER A 69 13.83 1.38 2.66
C SER A 69 15.24 1.35 2.05
N LEU A 70 16.16 0.55 2.62
CA LEU A 70 17.50 0.41 2.07
C LEU A 70 17.49 -0.19 0.66
N CYS A 71 16.78 -1.31 0.45
CA CYS A 71 16.71 -1.96 -0.87
C CYS A 71 16.11 -1.04 -1.94
N LEU A 72 15.03 -0.34 -1.62
CA LEU A 72 14.37 0.57 -2.56
C LEU A 72 15.22 1.82 -2.84
N THR A 73 15.92 2.35 -1.84
CA THR A 73 16.84 3.48 -2.01
C THR A 73 18.02 3.10 -2.92
N VAL A 74 18.65 1.94 -2.69
CA VAL A 74 19.76 1.46 -3.53
C VAL A 74 19.27 1.11 -4.93
N SER A 75 18.06 0.55 -5.05
CA SER A 75 17.42 0.31 -6.34
C SER A 75 17.26 1.61 -7.15
N ALA A 76 16.78 2.68 -6.53
CA ALA A 76 16.62 3.97 -7.20
C ALA A 76 17.97 4.58 -7.59
N LEU A 77 19.01 4.45 -6.75
CA LEU A 77 20.37 4.87 -7.09
C LEU A 77 20.87 4.18 -8.36
N TRP A 78 20.73 2.86 -8.45
CA TRP A 78 21.23 2.11 -9.60
C TRP A 78 20.33 2.23 -10.82
N PHE A 79 19.05 2.43 -10.65
CA PHE A 79 18.13 2.73 -11.74
C PHE A 79 18.48 4.08 -12.39
N GLY A 80 18.64 5.15 -11.61
CA GLY A 80 19.00 6.48 -12.12
C GLY A 80 20.41 6.50 -12.75
N SER A 81 21.43 5.98 -12.05
CA SER A 81 22.78 5.90 -12.60
C SER A 81 22.86 5.00 -13.83
N GLY A 82 22.12 3.89 -13.84
CA GLY A 82 22.03 2.99 -15.01
C GLY A 82 21.49 3.68 -16.24
N LEU A 83 20.44 4.50 -16.10
CA LEU A 83 19.91 5.31 -17.19
C LEU A 83 20.95 6.34 -17.71
N VAL A 84 21.67 7.01 -16.80
CA VAL A 84 22.75 7.94 -17.20
C VAL A 84 23.84 7.20 -18.00
N TYR A 85 24.27 6.02 -17.54
CA TYR A 85 25.26 5.22 -18.29
C TYR A 85 24.74 4.78 -19.66
N ILE A 86 23.45 4.44 -19.80
CA ILE A 86 22.87 4.13 -21.12
C ILE A 86 22.92 5.34 -22.04
N LEU A 87 22.57 6.53 -21.55
CA LEU A 87 22.62 7.75 -22.37
C LEU A 87 24.04 8.04 -22.89
N VAL A 88 25.06 7.84 -22.06
CA VAL A 88 26.46 7.98 -22.45
C VAL A 88 26.87 6.89 -23.45
N GLY A 89 26.47 5.65 -23.20
CA GLY A 89 26.78 4.51 -24.07
C GLY A 89 26.11 4.58 -25.45
N GLN A 90 24.95 5.26 -25.54
CA GLN A 90 24.24 5.54 -26.80
C GLN A 90 24.67 6.86 -27.46
N ALA A 91 25.70 7.52 -26.93
CA ALA A 91 26.19 8.82 -27.42
C ALA A 91 25.15 9.98 -27.43
N VAL A 92 24.06 9.83 -26.64
CA VAL A 92 23.10 10.90 -26.41
C VAL A 92 23.71 11.96 -25.49
N LEU A 93 24.54 11.51 -24.52
CA LEU A 93 25.27 12.35 -23.59
C LEU A 93 26.78 12.20 -23.86
N GLN A 94 27.51 13.30 -23.92
CA GLN A 94 28.97 13.27 -24.11
C GLN A 94 29.65 12.74 -22.83
N ARG A 95 30.79 12.05 -22.98
CA ARG A 95 31.54 11.53 -21.83
C ARG A 95 32.02 12.64 -20.89
N ALA A 96 32.33 13.83 -21.41
CA ALA A 96 32.69 14.99 -20.62
C ALA A 96 31.57 15.48 -19.68
N GLU A 97 30.31 15.25 -20.06
CA GLU A 97 29.13 15.63 -19.29
C GLU A 97 28.74 14.60 -18.23
N LEU A 98 29.36 13.42 -18.24
CA LEU A 98 29.09 12.36 -17.25
C LEU A 98 29.22 12.85 -15.80
N ARG A 99 30.23 13.71 -15.54
CA ARG A 99 30.47 14.30 -14.23
C ARG A 99 29.27 15.15 -13.78
N SER A 100 28.86 16.11 -14.61
CA SER A 100 27.74 16.99 -14.29
C SER A 100 26.43 16.23 -14.12
N ALA A 101 26.23 15.16 -14.90
CA ALA A 101 25.04 14.33 -14.84
C ALA A 101 24.97 13.44 -13.59
N LEU A 102 26.09 12.85 -13.13
CA LEU A 102 26.08 11.90 -12.01
C LEU A 102 26.12 12.58 -10.64
N VAL A 103 26.87 13.68 -10.47
CA VAL A 103 27.16 14.28 -9.16
C VAL A 103 25.92 14.62 -8.34
N PRO A 104 24.88 15.29 -8.86
CA PRO A 104 23.72 15.67 -8.05
C PRO A 104 22.96 14.48 -7.50
N GLY A 105 22.77 13.43 -8.33
CA GLY A 105 22.13 12.19 -7.89
C GLY A 105 22.93 11.45 -6.83
N LEU A 106 24.22 11.24 -7.09
CA LEU A 106 25.11 10.56 -6.13
C LEU A 106 25.18 11.31 -4.80
N ALA A 107 25.18 12.65 -4.80
CA ALA A 107 25.21 13.46 -3.57
C ALA A 107 23.95 13.23 -2.71
N ALA A 108 22.78 13.22 -3.34
CA ALA A 108 21.51 12.95 -2.66
C ALA A 108 21.50 11.54 -2.02
N PHE A 109 21.89 10.53 -2.79
CA PHE A 109 21.93 9.15 -2.28
C PHE A 109 23.01 8.93 -1.23
N THR A 110 24.16 9.60 -1.33
CA THR A 110 25.19 9.59 -0.28
C THR A 110 24.62 10.04 1.06
N LEU A 111 23.90 11.16 1.08
CA LEU A 111 23.27 11.67 2.30
C LEU A 111 22.15 10.74 2.79
N ALA A 112 21.26 10.28 1.89
CA ALA A 112 20.15 9.39 2.24
C ALA A 112 20.65 8.08 2.87
N LEU A 113 21.67 7.45 2.28
CA LEU A 113 22.25 6.20 2.76
C LEU A 113 23.03 6.39 4.07
N LEU A 114 23.68 7.55 4.28
CA LEU A 114 24.29 7.89 5.59
C LEU A 114 23.22 7.97 6.69
N ILE A 115 22.08 8.61 6.42
CA ILE A 115 20.96 8.71 7.38
C ILE A 115 20.43 7.31 7.70
N ILE A 116 20.16 6.48 6.69
CA ILE A 116 19.68 5.10 6.87
C ILE A 116 20.72 4.26 7.63
N GLY A 117 22.00 4.42 7.31
CA GLY A 117 23.12 3.76 7.98
C GLY A 117 23.22 4.14 9.45
N PHE A 118 23.13 5.43 9.76
CA PHE A 118 23.14 5.93 11.15
C PHE A 118 21.97 5.33 11.96
N VAL A 119 20.78 5.30 11.39
CA VAL A 119 19.62 4.66 12.02
C VAL A 119 19.82 3.15 12.18
N ALA A 120 20.50 2.49 11.25
CA ALA A 120 20.83 1.06 11.36
C ALA A 120 21.78 0.76 12.55
N VAL A 121 22.68 1.70 12.92
CA VAL A 121 23.49 1.60 14.15
C VAL A 121 22.60 1.63 15.39
N ILE A 122 21.69 2.62 15.47
CA ILE A 122 20.73 2.74 16.57
C ILE A 122 19.90 1.46 16.70
N ALA A 123 19.51 0.88 15.55
CA ALA A 123 18.79 -0.38 15.46
C ALA A 123 19.61 -1.61 15.84
N LYS A 124 20.92 -1.48 16.09
CA LYS A 124 21.86 -2.59 16.29
C LYS A 124 21.86 -3.60 15.13
N LYS A 125 21.66 -3.13 13.89
CA LYS A 125 21.61 -3.93 12.67
C LYS A 125 22.92 -3.75 11.87
N ALA A 126 24.02 -4.33 12.34
CA ALA A 126 25.37 -4.15 11.78
C ALA A 126 25.46 -4.41 10.26
N VAL A 127 24.79 -5.44 9.74
CA VAL A 127 24.79 -5.74 8.29
C VAL A 127 24.17 -4.61 7.48
N LEU A 128 23.04 -4.05 7.92
CA LEU A 128 22.40 -2.92 7.23
C LEU A 128 23.27 -1.67 7.28
N PHE A 129 23.92 -1.44 8.42
CA PHE A 129 24.88 -0.35 8.57
C PHE A 129 26.04 -0.48 7.57
N LEU A 130 26.71 -1.65 7.52
CA LEU A 130 27.83 -1.87 6.62
C LEU A 130 27.45 -1.72 5.14
N LEU A 131 26.27 -2.24 4.76
CA LEU A 131 25.79 -2.10 3.38
C LEU A 131 25.45 -0.63 3.05
N ALA A 132 24.71 0.05 3.91
CA ALA A 132 24.28 1.43 3.66
C ALA A 132 25.48 2.39 3.63
N VAL A 133 26.34 2.34 4.65
CA VAL A 133 27.49 3.24 4.76
C VAL A 133 28.56 2.88 3.73
N GLY A 134 28.77 1.60 3.43
CA GLY A 134 29.69 1.16 2.38
C GLY A 134 29.35 1.73 1.02
N ILE A 135 28.05 1.66 0.61
CA ILE A 135 27.57 2.25 -0.66
C ILE A 135 27.65 3.78 -0.60
N SER A 136 27.29 4.39 0.54
CA SER A 136 27.35 5.85 0.71
C SER A 136 28.79 6.35 0.52
N LEU A 137 29.76 5.73 1.19
CA LEU A 137 31.19 6.08 1.04
C LEU A 137 31.70 5.81 -0.37
N ALA A 138 31.29 4.70 -1.00
CA ALA A 138 31.61 4.42 -2.40
C ALA A 138 31.11 5.53 -3.33
N SER A 139 29.85 5.98 -3.15
CA SER A 139 29.26 7.08 -3.92
C SER A 139 29.98 8.41 -3.67
N ALA A 140 30.37 8.70 -2.42
CA ALA A 140 31.15 9.89 -2.08
C ALA A 140 32.53 9.89 -2.75
N HIS A 141 33.24 8.75 -2.74
CA HIS A 141 34.53 8.61 -3.42
C HIS A 141 34.38 8.63 -4.96
N GLN A 142 33.24 8.17 -5.48
CA GLN A 142 32.93 8.30 -6.90
C GLN A 142 32.77 9.77 -7.28
N ILE A 143 32.08 10.58 -6.48
CA ILE A 143 31.98 12.03 -6.69
C ILE A 143 33.38 12.67 -6.66
N ALA A 144 34.21 12.31 -5.68
CA ALA A 144 35.57 12.81 -5.56
C ALA A 144 36.44 12.42 -6.78
N GLY A 145 36.34 11.19 -7.26
CA GLY A 145 37.04 10.71 -8.46
C GLY A 145 36.59 11.40 -9.75
N LEU A 146 35.30 11.73 -9.86
CA LEU A 146 34.77 12.55 -10.96
C LEU A 146 35.28 13.99 -10.89
N ALA A 147 35.55 14.52 -9.69
CA ALA A 147 36.08 15.88 -9.49
C ALA A 147 37.59 15.96 -9.76
N ALA A 148 38.35 14.97 -9.30
CA ALA A 148 39.80 14.86 -9.45
C ALA A 148 40.18 13.46 -9.91
N PRO A 149 40.46 13.27 -11.21
CA PRO A 149 40.81 11.96 -11.75
C PRO A 149 41.99 11.31 -11.00
N GLY A 150 41.85 10.05 -10.62
CA GLY A 150 42.83 9.30 -9.82
C GLY A 150 42.68 9.46 -8.30
N PHE A 151 41.95 10.46 -7.82
CA PHE A 151 41.67 10.63 -6.39
C PHE A 151 40.44 9.79 -6.00
N GLY A 152 40.56 9.02 -4.95
CA GLY A 152 39.45 8.27 -4.38
C GLY A 152 39.07 6.97 -5.11
N GLN A 153 39.66 6.67 -6.26
CA GLN A 153 39.31 5.46 -7.05
C GLN A 153 39.58 4.16 -6.26
N SER A 154 40.74 4.06 -5.60
CA SER A 154 41.05 2.89 -4.78
C SER A 154 40.12 2.77 -3.56
N ALA A 155 39.76 3.90 -2.95
CA ALA A 155 38.83 3.93 -1.82
C ALA A 155 37.39 3.57 -2.25
N MET A 156 36.95 4.05 -3.41
CA MET A 156 35.68 3.65 -4.01
C MET A 156 35.63 2.15 -4.26
N ALA A 157 36.66 1.59 -4.89
CA ALA A 157 36.79 0.16 -5.15
C ALA A 157 36.80 -0.67 -3.86
N ALA A 158 37.56 -0.22 -2.83
CA ALA A 158 37.60 -0.89 -1.53
C ALA A 158 36.22 -0.93 -0.85
N ASN A 159 35.46 0.16 -0.91
CA ASN A 159 34.10 0.19 -0.35
C ASN A 159 33.12 -0.73 -1.12
N TYR A 160 33.17 -0.75 -2.46
CA TYR A 160 32.36 -1.71 -3.23
C TYR A 160 32.77 -3.16 -2.94
N LEU A 161 34.06 -3.44 -2.79
CA LEU A 161 34.54 -4.77 -2.40
C LEU A 161 34.02 -5.17 -1.02
N LEU A 162 34.07 -4.25 -0.03
CA LEU A 162 33.52 -4.50 1.30
C LEU A 162 32.02 -4.84 1.23
N VAL A 163 31.23 -4.04 0.52
CA VAL A 163 29.79 -4.27 0.33
C VAL A 163 29.53 -5.61 -0.36
N CYS A 164 30.32 -5.94 -1.39
CA CYS A 164 30.21 -7.22 -2.10
C CYS A 164 30.50 -8.40 -1.16
N LEU A 165 31.62 -8.39 -0.42
CA LEU A 165 31.98 -9.48 0.50
C LEU A 165 30.95 -9.65 1.62
N VAL A 166 30.55 -8.56 2.27
CA VAL A 166 29.50 -8.56 3.32
C VAL A 166 28.18 -9.08 2.73
N GLY A 167 27.81 -8.59 1.57
CA GLY A 167 26.55 -8.96 0.91
C GLY A 167 26.52 -10.43 0.47
N VAL A 168 27.60 -10.94 -0.12
CA VAL A 168 27.71 -12.36 -0.51
C VAL A 168 27.69 -13.25 0.74
N TYR A 169 28.47 -12.92 1.78
CA TYR A 169 28.51 -13.73 3.00
C TYR A 169 27.14 -13.83 3.69
N PHE A 170 26.50 -12.68 3.97
CA PHE A 170 25.21 -12.66 4.68
C PHE A 170 24.04 -13.05 3.79
N GLY A 171 24.09 -12.74 2.48
CA GLY A 171 23.07 -13.13 1.53
C GLY A 171 23.04 -14.63 1.30
N SER A 172 24.19 -15.25 1.03
CA SER A 172 24.31 -16.71 0.86
C SER A 172 24.02 -17.46 2.17
N GLY A 173 24.50 -16.95 3.32
CA GLY A 173 24.20 -17.54 4.62
C GLY A 173 22.71 -17.57 4.94
N ARG A 174 21.97 -16.49 4.64
CA ARG A 174 20.51 -16.47 4.79
C ARG A 174 19.80 -17.36 3.77
N LEU A 175 20.30 -17.41 2.56
CA LEU A 175 19.77 -18.31 1.52
C LEU A 175 19.94 -19.76 1.94
N LEU A 176 21.13 -20.15 2.39
CA LEU A 176 21.42 -21.49 2.92
C LEU A 176 20.51 -21.86 4.10
N TYR A 177 20.36 -20.94 5.06
CA TYR A 177 19.45 -21.11 6.19
C TYR A 177 17.99 -21.32 5.73
N SER A 178 17.56 -20.58 4.69
CA SER A 178 16.21 -20.70 4.13
C SER A 178 16.00 -22.04 3.41
N ILE A 179 16.94 -22.46 2.56
CA ILE A 179 16.88 -23.71 1.79
C ILE A 179 16.92 -24.93 2.73
N THR A 180 17.79 -24.89 3.74
CA THR A 180 17.95 -26.01 4.70
C THR A 180 16.90 -25.98 5.81
N ARG A 181 15.88 -25.11 5.72
CA ARG A 181 14.83 -24.92 6.75
C ARG A 181 15.41 -24.71 8.16
N GLY A 182 16.54 -24.02 8.26
CA GLY A 182 17.18 -23.68 9.52
C GLY A 182 18.18 -24.70 10.05
N LYS A 183 18.45 -25.79 9.34
CA LYS A 183 19.40 -26.83 9.77
C LYS A 183 20.86 -26.39 9.65
N MET A 184 21.18 -25.55 8.67
CA MET A 184 22.53 -25.01 8.45
C MET A 184 22.50 -23.48 8.49
N ALA A 185 23.38 -22.89 9.26
CA ALA A 185 23.56 -21.45 9.34
C ALA A 185 25.07 -21.13 9.36
N LEU A 186 25.49 -20.12 8.56
CA LEU A 186 26.83 -19.58 8.67
C LEU A 186 26.95 -18.76 9.98
N PRO A 187 28.13 -18.64 10.58
CA PRO A 187 28.33 -17.85 11.78
C PRO A 187 27.75 -16.43 11.64
N GLY A 188 26.98 -15.99 12.61
CA GLY A 188 26.31 -14.67 12.60
C GLY A 188 25.10 -14.53 11.68
N THR A 189 24.75 -15.53 10.86
CA THR A 189 23.58 -15.47 9.96
C THR A 189 22.32 -16.14 10.52
N GLY A 190 22.45 -16.91 11.61
CA GLY A 190 21.33 -17.55 12.30
C GLY A 190 20.38 -16.51 12.89
N SER A 191 19.08 -16.81 12.82
CA SER A 191 18.06 -15.99 13.47
C SER A 191 18.23 -16.07 14.98
N ARG A 192 18.77 -15.04 15.63
CA ARG A 192 18.65 -14.89 17.07
C ARG A 192 17.18 -14.92 17.42
N LYS A 193 16.78 -15.78 18.36
CA LYS A 193 15.42 -15.81 18.93
C LYS A 193 15.04 -14.37 19.25
N LYS A 194 14.00 -13.88 18.61
CA LYS A 194 13.51 -12.52 18.82
C LYS A 194 13.13 -12.36 20.26
N ALA A 195 13.88 -11.61 21.03
CA ALA A 195 13.40 -10.99 22.23
C ALA A 195 12.23 -10.08 21.82
N HIS A 196 11.13 -10.18 22.49
CA HIS A 196 9.87 -9.46 22.33
C HIS A 196 10.02 -8.04 21.76
N LEU A 197 9.56 -7.84 20.51
CA LEU A 197 9.12 -6.55 20.05
C LEU A 197 7.59 -6.47 20.21
N LYS A 198 7.18 -6.11 21.41
CA LYS A 198 5.80 -5.71 21.72
C LYS A 198 5.52 -4.30 21.18
N THR A 199 5.69 -3.96 19.93
CA THR A 199 5.24 -2.62 19.47
C THR A 199 5.30 -2.45 17.93
N GLU A 200 5.08 -3.49 17.13
CA GLU A 200 5.06 -3.30 15.66
C GLU A 200 3.63 -3.29 15.07
N GLN A 201 2.60 -3.19 15.88
CA GLN A 201 1.22 -3.45 15.46
C GLN A 201 0.46 -2.26 14.87
N SER A 202 1.09 -1.09 14.72
CA SER A 202 0.37 0.11 14.22
C SER A 202 1.26 1.12 13.49
N ARG A 203 2.38 0.71 12.93
CA ARG A 203 3.20 1.62 12.13
C ARG A 203 2.90 1.38 10.67
N GLY A 204 2.09 2.26 10.06
CA GLY A 204 1.79 2.26 8.62
C GLY A 204 3.06 2.12 7.76
N CYS A 205 2.95 2.12 6.44
CA CYS A 205 4.08 1.99 5.49
C CYS A 205 5.09 3.14 5.59
N SER A 206 5.75 3.28 6.74
CA SER A 206 6.79 4.30 6.97
C SER A 206 7.97 4.14 6.01
N ASP A 207 8.22 2.92 5.52
CA ASP A 207 9.22 2.63 4.49
C ASP A 207 8.85 3.25 3.14
N ALA A 208 7.59 3.20 2.71
CA ALA A 208 7.14 3.90 1.50
C ALA A 208 7.31 5.41 1.63
N VAL A 209 6.98 5.99 2.80
CA VAL A 209 7.21 7.42 3.08
C VAL A 209 8.70 7.75 3.03
N SER A 210 9.57 6.92 3.63
CA SER A 210 11.02 7.16 3.62
C SER A 210 11.59 7.17 2.21
N VAL A 211 11.17 6.24 1.35
CA VAL A 211 11.57 6.22 -0.07
C VAL A 211 11.07 7.45 -0.81
N CYS A 212 9.83 7.89 -0.59
CA CYS A 212 9.31 9.12 -1.17
C CYS A 212 10.11 10.36 -0.74
N LEU A 213 10.55 10.41 0.52
CA LEU A 213 11.42 11.49 1.02
C LEU A 213 12.81 11.45 0.37
N VAL A 214 13.40 10.27 0.16
CA VAL A 214 14.64 10.12 -0.63
C VAL A 214 14.44 10.62 -2.06
N MET A 215 13.29 10.33 -2.69
CA MET A 215 12.99 10.81 -4.04
C MET A 215 12.82 12.34 -4.08
N ASN A 216 12.23 12.95 -3.06
CA ASN A 216 12.17 14.41 -2.94
C ASN A 216 13.56 15.01 -2.69
N LEU A 217 14.38 14.36 -1.86
CA LEU A 217 15.78 14.74 -1.63
C LEU A 217 16.58 14.70 -2.95
N LEU A 218 16.40 13.64 -3.75
CA LEU A 218 17.04 13.46 -5.05
C LEU A 218 16.68 14.59 -6.02
N SER A 219 15.39 14.81 -6.24
CA SER A 219 14.94 15.85 -7.16
C SER A 219 15.37 17.24 -6.70
N ALA A 220 15.28 17.52 -5.40
CA ALA A 220 15.70 18.80 -4.83
C ALA A 220 17.22 19.02 -4.97
N SER A 221 18.04 17.97 -4.81
CA SER A 221 19.48 18.02 -5.08
C SER A 221 19.79 18.38 -6.51
N VAL A 222 19.10 17.74 -7.48
CA VAL A 222 19.29 18.00 -8.90
C VAL A 222 18.89 19.44 -9.26
N LEU A 223 17.72 19.89 -8.78
CA LEU A 223 17.18 21.21 -9.13
C LEU A 223 17.88 22.37 -8.41
N ALA A 224 18.44 22.12 -7.21
CA ALA A 224 19.21 23.12 -6.47
C ALA A 224 20.71 23.18 -6.86
N CYS A 225 21.21 22.22 -7.61
CA CYS A 225 22.64 22.08 -7.97
C CYS A 225 23.24 23.31 -8.66
N PRO A 226 22.50 24.06 -9.52
CA PRO A 226 22.99 25.31 -10.10
C PRO A 226 23.30 26.39 -9.05
N LEU A 227 22.58 26.39 -7.93
CA LEU A 227 22.81 27.34 -6.83
C LEU A 227 24.19 27.16 -6.19
N LEU A 228 24.67 25.91 -6.14
CA LEU A 228 25.95 25.55 -5.56
C LEU A 228 27.13 25.73 -6.54
N GLY A 229 26.87 26.17 -7.79
CA GLY A 229 27.88 26.33 -8.83
C GLY A 229 28.52 25.01 -9.30
N VAL A 230 27.99 23.86 -8.87
CA VAL A 230 28.48 22.52 -9.24
C VAL A 230 28.13 22.20 -10.69
N VAL A 231 26.96 22.64 -11.11
CA VAL A 231 26.44 22.48 -12.48
C VAL A 231 25.83 23.82 -12.91
N PRO A 232 26.29 24.46 -13.99
CA PRO A 232 25.81 25.77 -14.36
C PRO A 232 24.34 25.81 -14.83
N GLN A 233 23.91 24.76 -15.49
CA GLN A 233 22.54 24.62 -16.01
C GLN A 233 22.09 23.17 -16.01
N LEU A 234 20.79 22.95 -15.92
CA LEU A 234 20.18 21.63 -16.09
C LEU A 234 20.35 21.16 -17.54
N SER A 235 20.80 19.91 -17.71
CA SER A 235 20.99 19.28 -19.01
C SER A 235 20.21 17.97 -19.11
N THR A 236 20.19 17.39 -20.32
CA THR A 236 19.58 16.09 -20.60
C THR A 236 20.08 14.99 -19.64
N GLY A 237 21.33 15.10 -19.16
CA GLY A 237 21.91 14.16 -18.18
C GLY A 237 21.24 14.15 -16.81
N HIS A 238 20.43 15.16 -16.46
CA HIS A 238 19.71 15.25 -15.19
C HIS A 238 18.30 14.61 -15.24
N VAL A 239 17.75 14.45 -16.45
CA VAL A 239 16.41 13.86 -16.69
C VAL A 239 16.26 12.47 -16.08
N PRO A 240 17.24 11.54 -16.21
CA PRO A 240 17.16 10.22 -15.59
C PRO A 240 16.88 10.27 -14.08
N TRP A 241 17.48 11.19 -13.35
CA TRP A 241 17.28 11.33 -11.91
C TRP A 241 15.89 11.83 -11.55
N LEU A 242 15.39 12.83 -12.28
CA LEU A 242 14.04 13.38 -12.05
C LEU A 242 12.96 12.35 -12.37
N TRP A 243 13.10 11.63 -13.50
CA TRP A 243 12.15 10.58 -13.86
C TRP A 243 12.26 9.35 -12.97
N THR A 244 13.46 8.97 -12.52
CA THR A 244 13.63 7.94 -11.49
C THR A 244 12.86 8.31 -10.22
N ALA A 245 13.00 9.56 -9.76
CA ALA A 245 12.26 10.01 -8.59
C ALA A 245 10.75 9.94 -8.81
N GLY A 246 10.24 10.33 -9.98
CA GLY A 246 8.82 10.24 -10.34
C GLY A 246 8.30 8.80 -10.37
N VAL A 247 9.00 7.89 -11.04
CA VAL A 247 8.62 6.47 -11.17
C VAL A 247 8.56 5.79 -9.80
N PHE A 248 9.59 5.96 -8.97
CA PHE A 248 9.61 5.35 -7.63
C PHE A 248 8.51 5.91 -6.74
N GLN A 249 8.22 7.22 -6.82
CA GLN A 249 7.10 7.79 -6.05
C GLN A 249 5.74 7.27 -6.50
N LEU A 250 5.49 7.08 -7.80
CA LEU A 250 4.25 6.44 -8.28
C LEU A 250 4.10 5.03 -7.72
N GLY A 251 5.17 4.24 -7.71
CA GLY A 251 5.17 2.92 -7.10
C GLY A 251 4.85 2.96 -5.60
N MET A 252 5.44 3.92 -4.89
CA MET A 252 5.17 4.10 -3.45
C MET A 252 3.75 4.59 -3.16
N CYS A 253 3.12 5.38 -4.04
CA CYS A 253 1.72 5.77 -3.90
C CYS A 253 0.79 4.55 -3.78
N VAL A 254 1.03 3.48 -4.55
CA VAL A 254 0.24 2.25 -4.45
C VAL A 254 0.37 1.62 -3.06
N LEU A 255 1.60 1.59 -2.50
CA LEU A 255 1.83 1.07 -1.14
C LEU A 255 1.17 1.95 -0.08
N LEU A 256 1.17 3.28 -0.27
CA LEU A 256 0.51 4.22 0.65
C LEU A 256 -1.02 4.07 0.60
N TYR A 257 -1.62 3.86 -0.58
CA TYR A 257 -3.04 3.52 -0.68
C TYR A 257 -3.34 2.20 0.03
N ARG A 258 -2.47 1.21 -0.09
CA ARG A 258 -2.60 -0.06 0.65
C ARG A 258 -2.43 0.12 2.17
N ALA A 259 -1.62 1.09 2.60
CA ALA A 259 -1.46 1.47 4.01
C ALA A 259 -2.63 2.32 4.55
N MET A 260 -3.68 2.54 3.75
CA MET A 260 -4.84 3.34 4.10
C MET A 260 -4.55 4.84 4.32
N ASP A 261 -3.47 5.36 3.72
CA ASP A 261 -3.05 6.75 3.85
C ASP A 261 -3.34 7.55 2.56
N THR A 262 -4.60 8.00 2.41
CA THR A 262 -5.05 8.80 1.27
C THR A 262 -4.27 10.10 1.11
N LEU A 263 -4.02 10.82 2.22
CA LEU A 263 -3.40 12.15 2.16
C LEU A 263 -1.93 12.08 1.74
N ALA A 264 -1.17 11.13 2.31
CA ALA A 264 0.23 10.92 1.91
C ALA A 264 0.31 10.41 0.46
N ALA A 265 -0.55 9.47 0.05
CA ALA A 265 -0.59 8.98 -1.32
C ALA A 265 -0.87 10.12 -2.32
N THR A 266 -1.83 11.01 -2.02
CA THR A 266 -2.15 12.17 -2.85
C THR A 266 -0.97 13.15 -2.92
N PHE A 267 -0.34 13.45 -1.79
CA PHE A 267 0.82 14.34 -1.74
C PHE A 267 1.99 13.82 -2.58
N TYR A 268 2.35 12.54 -2.42
CA TYR A 268 3.45 11.97 -3.19
C TYR A 268 3.09 11.73 -4.66
N GLY A 269 1.81 11.54 -5.00
CA GLY A 269 1.32 11.58 -6.37
C GLY A 269 1.54 12.96 -7.02
N PHE A 270 1.25 14.04 -6.30
CA PHE A 270 1.51 15.40 -6.76
C PHE A 270 3.01 15.67 -6.95
N THR A 271 3.84 15.27 -6.01
CA THR A 271 5.29 15.47 -6.15
C THR A 271 5.89 14.60 -7.27
N ALA A 272 5.35 13.42 -7.54
CA ALA A 272 5.75 12.60 -8.69
C ALA A 272 5.46 13.32 -10.02
N LEU A 273 4.27 13.91 -10.14
CA LEU A 273 3.89 14.67 -11.32
C LEU A 273 4.85 15.84 -11.58
N LEU A 274 5.20 16.62 -10.54
CA LEU A 274 6.18 17.71 -10.67
C LEU A 274 7.51 17.21 -11.25
N LYS A 275 8.01 16.07 -10.77
CA LYS A 275 9.29 15.52 -11.24
C LYS A 275 9.27 15.09 -12.69
N PHE A 276 8.16 14.54 -13.17
CA PHE A 276 8.00 14.25 -14.59
C PHE A 276 7.97 15.53 -15.43
N ALA A 277 7.23 16.54 -14.96
CA ALA A 277 7.14 17.82 -15.65
C ALA A 277 8.49 18.56 -15.67
N GLU A 278 9.22 18.58 -14.57
CA GLU A 278 10.55 19.18 -14.46
C GLU A 278 11.59 18.43 -15.31
N GLY A 279 11.58 17.11 -15.30
CA GLY A 279 12.45 16.29 -16.14
C GLY A 279 12.16 16.53 -17.63
N TYR A 280 10.91 16.64 -18.01
CA TYR A 280 10.53 16.95 -19.38
C TYR A 280 10.92 18.38 -19.79
N SER A 281 10.74 19.34 -18.90
CA SER A 281 11.21 20.72 -19.13
C SER A 281 12.73 20.78 -19.30
N ALA A 282 13.48 20.03 -18.46
CA ALA A 282 14.94 19.91 -18.59
C ALA A 282 15.37 19.26 -19.91
N LEU A 283 14.61 18.27 -20.41
CA LEU A 283 14.86 17.63 -21.70
C LEU A 283 14.69 18.62 -22.88
N LEU A 284 13.70 19.49 -22.79
CA LEU A 284 13.37 20.45 -23.86
C LEU A 284 14.08 21.79 -23.71
N SER A 285 14.71 22.07 -22.58
CA SER A 285 15.38 23.36 -22.34
C SER A 285 16.38 23.80 -23.40
N PRO A 286 17.11 22.90 -24.10
CA PRO A 286 17.97 23.29 -25.20
C PRO A 286 17.22 23.72 -26.47
N LEU A 287 15.96 23.30 -26.62
CA LEU A 287 15.17 23.50 -27.84
C LEU A 287 14.17 24.65 -27.73
N VAL A 288 13.78 25.01 -26.52
CA VAL A 288 12.65 25.90 -26.26
C VAL A 288 13.07 26.98 -25.26
N GLN A 289 12.81 28.27 -25.60
CA GLN A 289 13.01 29.35 -24.64
C GLN A 289 12.10 29.21 -23.42
N PRO A 290 12.50 29.75 -22.24
CA PRO A 290 11.72 29.58 -21.02
C PRO A 290 10.32 30.19 -21.19
N PHE A 291 9.33 29.34 -21.17
CA PHE A 291 7.91 29.67 -21.29
C PHE A 291 7.28 29.76 -19.90
N SER A 292 6.37 30.72 -19.72
CA SER A 292 5.58 30.84 -18.50
C SER A 292 4.40 29.86 -18.55
N PRO A 293 4.42 28.76 -17.85
CA PRO A 293 3.32 27.81 -17.85
C PRO A 293 2.16 28.22 -16.92
N VAL A 294 1.98 29.51 -16.67
CA VAL A 294 0.78 30.05 -16.00
C VAL A 294 -0.44 29.74 -16.88
N PRO A 295 -1.51 29.04 -16.45
CA PRO A 295 -2.08 29.03 -15.09
C PRO A 295 -1.82 27.79 -14.21
N PHE A 296 -1.33 26.68 -14.75
CA PHE A 296 -1.34 25.43 -13.98
C PHE A 296 -0.39 25.37 -12.75
N PRO A 297 0.77 26.03 -12.66
CA PRO A 297 1.51 26.12 -11.41
C PRO A 297 0.73 26.85 -10.32
N VAL A 298 -0.11 27.84 -10.68
CA VAL A 298 -0.98 28.53 -9.72
C VAL A 298 -2.06 27.58 -9.19
N VAL A 299 -2.76 26.87 -10.07
CA VAL A 299 -3.76 25.88 -9.68
C VAL A 299 -3.11 24.79 -8.81
N PHE A 300 -1.92 24.33 -9.17
CA PHE A 300 -1.20 23.32 -8.42
C PHE A 300 -0.77 23.82 -7.03
N SER A 301 -0.37 25.10 -6.93
CA SER A 301 -0.07 25.72 -5.64
C SER A 301 -1.28 25.71 -4.70
N VAL A 302 -2.49 25.99 -5.24
CA VAL A 302 -3.74 25.92 -4.48
C VAL A 302 -4.02 24.50 -4.00
N LEU A 303 -3.85 23.48 -4.85
CA LEU A 303 -4.02 22.08 -4.46
C LEU A 303 -3.03 21.65 -3.37
N PHE A 304 -1.75 22.03 -3.46
CA PHE A 304 -0.76 21.77 -2.43
C PHE A 304 -1.09 22.48 -1.11
N PHE A 305 -1.56 23.73 -1.19
CA PHE A 305 -1.95 24.50 -0.01
C PHE A 305 -3.14 23.83 0.73
N ILE A 306 -4.17 23.42 -0.01
CA ILE A 306 -5.31 22.70 0.55
C ILE A 306 -4.82 21.40 1.22
N LEU A 307 -3.97 20.64 0.52
CA LEU A 307 -3.44 19.40 1.05
C LEU A 307 -2.57 19.62 2.31
N ALA A 308 -1.83 20.73 2.38
CA ALA A 308 -1.08 21.15 3.56
C ALA A 308 -1.99 21.34 4.77
N LEU A 309 -3.14 22.00 4.59
CA LEU A 309 -4.13 22.20 5.65
C LEU A 309 -4.63 20.84 6.20
N PHE A 310 -4.91 19.86 5.33
CA PHE A 310 -5.37 18.54 5.75
C PHE A 310 -4.25 17.69 6.37
N LEU A 311 -3.03 17.79 5.89
CA LEU A 311 -1.87 17.09 6.48
C LEU A 311 -1.48 17.64 7.85
N CYS A 312 -1.75 18.92 8.14
CA CYS A 312 -1.64 19.50 9.48
C CYS A 312 -2.49 18.78 10.54
N GLN A 313 -3.46 17.97 10.11
CA GLN A 313 -4.24 17.13 11.01
C GLN A 313 -3.40 15.99 11.63
N LYS A 314 -2.46 15.42 10.84
CA LYS A 314 -1.57 14.36 11.30
C LYS A 314 -0.49 14.90 12.23
N SER A 315 0.28 15.86 11.74
CA SER A 315 1.33 16.52 12.49
C SER A 315 1.62 17.89 11.91
N PHE A 316 2.26 18.75 12.70
CA PHE A 316 2.70 20.06 12.24
C PHE A 316 3.71 19.97 11.10
N LEU A 317 4.68 19.05 11.20
CA LEU A 317 5.71 18.88 10.17
C LEU A 317 5.15 18.34 8.86
N ASP A 318 4.17 17.42 8.92
CA ASP A 318 3.50 16.89 7.73
C ASP A 318 2.71 17.99 6.99
N GLY A 319 2.13 18.94 7.72
CA GLY A 319 1.45 20.10 7.14
C GLY A 319 2.40 21.15 6.60
N LEU A 320 3.53 21.39 7.25
CA LEU A 320 4.54 22.36 6.81
C LEU A 320 5.21 21.94 5.51
N TYR A 321 5.42 20.64 5.31
CA TYR A 321 6.16 20.14 4.16
C TYR A 321 5.51 20.46 2.79
N PRO A 322 4.21 20.28 2.54
CA PRO A 322 3.57 20.68 1.29
C PRO A 322 3.61 22.20 1.04
N LEU A 323 3.76 23.03 2.08
CA LEU A 323 3.86 24.49 1.89
C LEU A 323 5.14 24.88 1.14
N PHE A 324 6.23 24.12 1.27
CA PHE A 324 7.42 24.33 0.44
C PHE A 324 7.13 24.07 -1.04
N PHE A 325 6.31 23.05 -1.37
CA PHE A 325 5.89 22.78 -2.75
C PHE A 325 4.90 23.84 -3.25
N THR A 326 4.03 24.36 -2.38
CA THR A 326 3.19 25.53 -2.68
C THR A 326 4.07 26.73 -3.07
N ALA A 327 5.08 27.05 -2.24
CA ALA A 327 6.02 28.14 -2.51
C ALA A 327 6.82 27.89 -3.82
N TYR A 328 7.20 26.65 -4.07
CA TYR A 328 7.89 26.27 -5.30
C TYR A 328 7.02 26.50 -6.55
N CYS A 329 5.77 26.09 -6.53
CA CYS A 329 4.85 26.33 -7.65
C CYS A 329 4.59 27.84 -7.88
N ILE A 330 4.48 28.62 -6.81
CA ILE A 330 4.37 30.09 -6.90
C ILE A 330 5.64 30.68 -7.51
N ALA A 331 6.82 30.21 -7.10
CA ALA A 331 8.09 30.68 -7.65
C ALA A 331 8.23 30.37 -9.15
N ILE A 332 7.78 29.17 -9.59
CA ILE A 332 7.73 28.82 -11.03
C ILE A 332 6.80 29.79 -11.79
N ALA A 333 5.63 30.10 -11.22
CA ALA A 333 4.68 31.01 -11.87
C ALA A 333 5.19 32.46 -11.94
N ALA A 334 5.98 32.90 -10.95
CA ALA A 334 6.51 34.27 -10.86
C ALA A 334 7.81 34.50 -11.67
N GLN A 335 8.56 33.44 -11.95
CA GLN A 335 9.87 33.49 -12.62
C GLN A 335 9.85 34.24 -13.97
N PRO A 336 8.89 34.01 -14.89
CA PRO A 336 8.86 34.70 -16.18
C PRO A 336 8.61 36.21 -16.08
N GLN A 337 8.05 36.68 -14.98
CA GLN A 337 7.79 38.08 -14.71
C GLN A 337 9.00 38.83 -14.11
N GLY A 338 10.14 38.12 -13.98
CA GLY A 338 11.36 38.69 -13.41
C GLY A 338 11.38 38.78 -11.89
N PHE A 339 10.31 38.32 -11.23
CA PHE A 339 10.28 38.21 -9.77
C PHE A 339 11.03 36.97 -9.31
N PHE A 340 11.79 37.07 -8.23
CA PHE A 340 12.50 35.97 -7.57
C PHE A 340 13.51 35.23 -8.47
N GLN A 341 14.41 35.93 -9.16
CA GLN A 341 15.56 35.28 -9.82
C GLN A 341 16.32 34.40 -8.80
N GLY A 342 16.45 33.10 -9.10
CA GLY A 342 17.02 32.11 -8.16
C GLY A 342 16.08 31.63 -7.04
N GLY A 343 14.86 32.16 -6.92
CA GLY A 343 13.92 31.77 -5.87
C GLY A 343 13.47 30.30 -5.98
N THR A 344 13.30 29.79 -7.20
CA THR A 344 12.98 28.36 -7.42
C THR A 344 14.07 27.42 -6.87
N GLN A 345 15.33 27.77 -7.11
CA GLN A 345 16.49 27.00 -6.62
C GLN A 345 16.62 27.08 -5.11
N GLY A 346 16.36 28.28 -4.53
CA GLY A 346 16.38 28.48 -3.08
C GLY A 346 15.31 27.65 -2.36
N VAL A 347 14.10 27.61 -2.89
CA VAL A 347 13.02 26.74 -2.35
C VAL A 347 13.37 25.27 -2.48
N GLN A 348 13.97 24.84 -3.60
CA GLN A 348 14.46 23.46 -3.76
C GLN A 348 15.55 23.12 -2.73
N GLY A 349 16.46 24.06 -2.44
CA GLY A 349 17.41 23.91 -1.35
C GLY A 349 16.75 23.71 0.03
N ALA A 350 15.67 24.46 0.31
CA ALA A 350 14.88 24.26 1.52
C ALA A 350 14.17 22.89 1.54
N ILE A 351 13.59 22.46 0.42
CA ILE A 351 12.99 21.11 0.27
C ILE A 351 14.05 20.04 0.53
N PHE A 352 15.27 20.20 0.02
CA PHE A 352 16.37 19.26 0.26
C PHE A 352 16.66 19.08 1.74
N VAL A 353 16.88 20.18 2.48
CA VAL A 353 17.19 20.16 3.91
C VAL A 353 16.02 19.57 4.71
N PHE A 354 14.80 19.98 4.40
CA PHE A 354 13.62 19.51 5.13
C PHE A 354 13.33 18.03 4.85
N SER A 355 13.53 17.56 3.62
CA SER A 355 13.40 16.14 3.25
C SER A 355 14.43 15.27 3.98
N ALA A 356 15.68 15.75 4.14
CA ALA A 356 16.71 15.04 4.91
C ALA A 356 16.32 14.93 6.39
N GLY A 357 15.81 16.01 7.00
CA GLY A 357 15.32 16.00 8.37
C GLY A 357 14.14 15.06 8.58
N LEU A 358 13.15 15.10 7.70
CA LEU A 358 12.00 14.18 7.77
C LEU A 358 12.41 12.73 7.52
N LEU A 359 13.37 12.48 6.62
CA LEU A 359 13.90 11.13 6.37
C LEU A 359 14.54 10.57 7.64
N PHE A 360 15.34 11.37 8.34
CA PHE A 360 15.91 10.97 9.63
C PHE A 360 14.81 10.65 10.66
N ILE A 361 13.84 11.54 10.85
CA ILE A 361 12.74 11.35 11.80
C ILE A 361 11.94 10.09 11.46
N THR A 362 11.57 9.92 10.19
CA THR A 362 10.76 8.78 9.74
C THR A 362 11.50 7.47 9.93
N THR A 363 12.77 7.39 9.52
CA THR A 363 13.58 6.16 9.66
C THR A 363 13.92 5.86 11.11
N PHE A 364 14.16 6.89 11.94
CA PHE A 364 14.37 6.73 13.38
C PHE A 364 13.12 6.19 14.08
N ASN A 365 11.95 6.75 13.77
CA ASN A 365 10.68 6.32 14.32
C ASN A 365 10.28 4.89 13.89
N MET A 366 10.83 4.34 12.79
CA MET A 366 10.64 2.94 12.42
C MET A 366 11.27 1.97 13.42
N VAL A 367 12.35 2.40 14.09
CA VAL A 367 13.25 1.51 14.82
C VAL A 367 13.20 1.77 16.33
N SER A 368 13.07 3.04 16.72
CA SER A 368 13.10 3.45 18.12
C SER A 368 11.76 3.23 18.82
N ALA A 369 11.80 2.82 20.06
CA ALA A 369 10.64 2.80 20.95
C ALA A 369 10.22 4.23 21.39
N THR A 370 11.20 5.15 21.47
CA THR A 370 10.94 6.56 21.72
C THR A 370 10.74 7.27 20.40
N MET A 371 9.54 7.80 20.15
CA MET A 371 9.24 8.54 18.92
C MET A 371 9.73 9.98 19.03
N ILE A 372 10.40 10.47 17.99
CA ILE A 372 10.63 11.91 17.84
C ILE A 372 9.29 12.56 17.52
N PRO A 373 8.80 13.51 18.33
CA PRO A 373 7.51 14.14 18.11
C PRO A 373 7.57 15.03 16.85
N THR A 374 6.63 14.82 15.94
CA THR A 374 6.46 15.64 14.74
C THR A 374 5.53 16.86 14.95
N GLY A 375 5.20 17.12 16.21
CA GLY A 375 4.26 18.17 16.61
C GLY A 375 2.82 17.67 16.70
N ARG A 376 1.98 18.41 17.42
CA ARG A 376 0.55 18.11 17.50
C ARG A 376 -0.17 18.58 16.23
N GLY A 377 -1.20 17.85 15.83
CA GLY A 377 -2.07 18.28 14.74
C GLY A 377 -2.94 19.48 15.19
N TYR A 378 -2.85 20.59 14.45
CA TYR A 378 -3.58 21.83 14.78
C TYR A 378 -4.84 22.06 13.93
N PHE A 379 -5.09 21.23 12.93
CA PHE A 379 -6.19 21.45 11.98
C PHE A 379 -7.57 21.54 12.66
N LYS A 380 -7.84 20.67 13.62
CA LYS A 380 -9.09 20.67 14.39
C LYS A 380 -9.31 22.02 15.12
N ALA A 381 -8.24 22.57 15.70
CA ALA A 381 -8.29 23.86 16.38
C ALA A 381 -8.42 25.05 15.41
N LEU A 382 -7.89 24.93 14.19
CA LEU A 382 -7.99 25.97 13.17
C LEU A 382 -9.41 26.04 12.57
N VAL A 383 -9.98 24.89 12.22
CA VAL A 383 -11.32 24.81 11.59
C VAL A 383 -12.43 25.13 12.60
N THR A 384 -12.29 24.77 13.89
CA THR A 384 -13.24 25.13 14.94
C THR A 384 -13.26 26.63 15.23
N ARG A 385 -12.24 27.38 14.84
CA ARG A 385 -12.21 28.86 14.94
C ARG A 385 -12.97 29.57 13.83
N ILE A 386 -13.38 28.88 12.77
CA ILE A 386 -14.18 29.43 11.69
C ILE A 386 -15.66 29.37 12.13
N PRO A 387 -16.35 30.52 12.37
CA PRO A 387 -17.67 30.56 13.05
C PRO A 387 -18.80 29.81 12.35
N LYS A 388 -18.65 29.40 11.09
CA LYS A 388 -19.68 28.69 10.30
C LYS A 388 -19.44 27.17 10.21
N PHE A 389 -18.29 26.70 10.65
CA PHE A 389 -17.98 25.26 10.73
C PHE A 389 -18.20 24.78 12.16
N THR A 390 -19.46 24.53 12.51
CA THR A 390 -19.76 23.75 13.71
C THR A 390 -19.39 22.28 13.42
N LEU A 391 -18.11 21.95 13.57
CA LEU A 391 -17.68 20.55 13.74
C LEU A 391 -18.31 20.07 15.06
N ARG A 392 -19.44 19.41 14.97
CA ARG A 392 -20.00 18.60 16.04
C ARG A 392 -19.12 17.38 16.26
N ALA A 393 -17.88 17.61 16.70
CA ALA A 393 -17.01 16.55 17.15
C ALA A 393 -17.38 16.23 18.58
N ASN A 394 -18.11 15.17 18.79
CA ASN A 394 -18.14 14.54 20.10
C ASN A 394 -16.71 14.05 20.37
N ASP A 395 -16.10 14.55 21.45
CA ASP A 395 -14.73 14.20 21.87
C ASP A 395 -14.53 12.71 22.22
N LYS A 396 -15.54 11.87 22.05
CA LYS A 396 -15.50 10.42 22.24
C LYS A 396 -15.28 9.61 20.97
N ASP A 397 -15.35 10.25 19.79
CA ASP A 397 -15.16 9.56 18.51
C ASP A 397 -13.71 9.71 18.04
N LEU A 398 -12.83 9.17 18.86
CA LEU A 398 -11.44 8.93 18.48
C LEU A 398 -11.44 8.01 17.26
N HIS A 399 -10.71 8.44 16.20
CA HIS A 399 -10.22 7.64 15.09
C HIS A 399 -10.90 6.26 14.98
N VAL A 400 -12.05 6.22 14.32
CA VAL A 400 -12.54 4.95 13.82
C VAL A 400 -11.56 4.55 12.71
N PRO A 401 -10.68 3.58 12.94
CA PRO A 401 -9.83 3.10 11.88
C PRO A 401 -10.75 2.59 10.78
N HIS A 402 -10.41 2.89 9.55
CA HIS A 402 -11.13 2.59 8.32
C HIS A 402 -12.12 1.43 8.49
N LEU A 403 -13.40 1.76 8.58
CA LEU A 403 -14.48 0.80 8.70
C LEU A 403 -14.63 0.12 7.35
N GLY A 404 -14.35 -1.16 7.25
CA GLY A 404 -14.59 -1.98 6.08
C GLY A 404 -13.38 -2.75 5.54
N TYR A 405 -13.66 -3.68 4.64
CA TYR A 405 -12.68 -4.58 4.01
C TYR A 405 -11.87 -3.93 2.89
N SER A 406 -11.88 -2.62 2.78
CA SER A 406 -11.10 -1.94 1.77
C SER A 406 -9.62 -2.18 2.02
N LYS A 407 -8.98 -2.94 1.15
CA LYS A 407 -7.52 -3.17 1.19
C LYS A 407 -6.71 -1.93 0.79
N TYR A 408 -7.38 -0.88 0.29
CA TYR A 408 -6.77 0.35 -0.20
C TYR A 408 -7.57 1.57 0.26
N ALA A 409 -6.88 2.68 0.52
CA ALA A 409 -7.47 3.98 0.82
C ALA A 409 -8.18 4.59 -0.42
N ASP A 410 -8.88 5.69 -0.21
CA ASP A 410 -9.63 6.38 -1.25
C ASP A 410 -8.71 7.08 -2.26
N ALA A 411 -8.78 6.70 -3.53
CA ALA A 411 -8.00 7.30 -4.61
C ALA A 411 -8.77 8.39 -5.37
N GLU A 412 -10.05 8.62 -5.06
CA GLU A 412 -10.90 9.59 -5.74
C GLU A 412 -10.36 11.02 -5.58
N VAL A 413 -9.79 11.32 -4.41
CA VAL A 413 -9.15 12.62 -4.13
C VAL A 413 -8.08 12.94 -5.18
N LEU A 414 -7.15 12.01 -5.41
CA LEU A 414 -6.11 12.19 -6.42
C LEU A 414 -6.69 12.19 -7.84
N GLY A 415 -7.66 11.33 -8.15
CA GLY A 415 -8.30 11.25 -9.46
C GLY A 415 -8.98 12.56 -9.87
N HIS A 416 -9.74 13.18 -8.97
CA HIS A 416 -10.37 14.48 -9.21
C HIS A 416 -9.34 15.60 -9.34
N ALA A 417 -8.29 15.62 -8.50
CA ALA A 417 -7.20 16.59 -8.62
C ALA A 417 -6.47 16.49 -9.96
N CYS A 418 -6.27 15.28 -10.47
CA CYS A 418 -5.67 15.03 -11.79
C CYS A 418 -6.52 15.63 -12.93
N ASN A 419 -7.85 15.51 -12.83
CA ASN A 419 -8.76 16.15 -13.80
C ASN A 419 -8.73 17.68 -13.71
N VAL A 420 -8.58 18.24 -12.50
CA VAL A 420 -8.36 19.68 -12.33
C VAL A 420 -7.09 20.12 -13.07
N LEU A 421 -5.99 19.42 -12.81
CA LEU A 421 -4.69 19.78 -13.42
C LEU A 421 -4.70 19.62 -14.94
N ALA A 422 -5.26 18.53 -15.46
CA ALA A 422 -5.37 18.31 -16.90
C ALA A 422 -6.26 19.34 -17.59
N ALA A 423 -7.41 19.67 -17.00
CA ALA A 423 -8.31 20.69 -17.54
C ALA A 423 -7.64 22.08 -17.60
N PHE A 424 -7.03 22.52 -16.51
CA PHE A 424 -6.35 23.82 -16.50
C PHE A 424 -5.06 23.84 -17.33
N ALA A 425 -4.39 22.71 -17.54
CA ALA A 425 -3.27 22.64 -18.46
C ALA A 425 -3.69 22.90 -19.91
N VAL A 426 -4.85 22.39 -20.32
CA VAL A 426 -5.39 22.60 -21.69
C VAL A 426 -5.82 24.06 -21.93
N THR A 427 -6.11 24.85 -20.89
CA THR A 427 -6.40 26.28 -21.03
C THR A 427 -5.19 27.12 -21.42
N ALA A 428 -3.98 26.59 -21.25
CA ALA A 428 -2.76 27.25 -21.72
C ALA A 428 -2.68 27.12 -23.25
N ARG A 429 -3.36 28.04 -23.98
CA ARG A 429 -3.25 28.11 -25.43
C ARG A 429 -1.85 28.50 -25.81
N VAL A 430 -1.27 27.67 -26.65
CA VAL A 430 -0.08 27.97 -27.39
C VAL A 430 -0.51 27.99 -28.86
N ASP A 431 -0.20 29.06 -29.57
CA ASP A 431 -0.50 29.17 -31.02
C ASP A 431 -0.01 27.90 -31.72
N ASP A 432 -0.78 27.38 -32.67
CA ASP A 432 -0.63 26.06 -33.32
C ASP A 432 0.74 25.78 -33.96
N LEU A 433 1.60 26.80 -34.07
CA LEU A 433 2.92 26.73 -34.68
C LEU A 433 4.12 26.81 -33.71
N HIS A 434 3.87 26.89 -32.39
CA HIS A 434 4.97 27.05 -31.44
C HIS A 434 5.40 25.68 -30.85
N PRO A 435 6.72 25.38 -30.79
CA PRO A 435 7.25 24.19 -30.14
C PRO A 435 6.93 24.13 -28.63
N LEU A 436 6.37 25.22 -28.10
CA LEU A 436 5.98 25.35 -26.67
C LEU A 436 4.77 24.53 -26.27
N SER A 437 3.90 24.11 -27.21
CA SER A 437 2.74 23.25 -26.94
C SER A 437 3.17 21.93 -26.30
N VAL A 438 4.36 21.44 -26.63
CA VAL A 438 4.93 20.21 -26.11
C VAL A 438 5.18 20.28 -24.59
N LEU A 439 5.39 21.47 -24.00
CA LEU A 439 5.59 21.64 -22.55
C LEU A 439 4.32 21.35 -21.73
N VAL A 440 3.15 21.41 -22.36
CA VAL A 440 1.87 21.07 -21.71
C VAL A 440 1.67 19.55 -21.60
N LEU A 441 2.34 18.78 -22.46
CA LEU A 441 2.18 17.34 -22.59
C LEU A 441 2.28 16.57 -21.26
N PRO A 442 3.29 16.79 -20.37
CA PRO A 442 3.38 16.04 -19.11
C PRO A 442 2.18 16.25 -18.20
N TRP A 443 1.60 17.45 -18.20
CA TRP A 443 0.46 17.81 -17.37
C TRP A 443 -0.82 17.10 -17.82
N VAL A 444 -0.98 16.90 -19.12
CA VAL A 444 -2.14 16.18 -19.67
C VAL A 444 -1.92 14.68 -19.61
N VAL A 445 -0.75 14.18 -20.03
CA VAL A 445 -0.48 12.74 -20.14
C VAL A 445 -0.16 12.11 -18.78
N ILE A 446 0.62 12.77 -17.93
CA ILE A 446 0.97 12.21 -16.62
C ILE A 446 -0.14 12.47 -15.60
N ALA A 447 -0.61 13.72 -15.46
CA ALA A 447 -1.71 14.00 -14.52
C ALA A 447 -3.03 13.41 -15.01
N GLY A 448 -3.45 13.81 -16.20
CA GLY A 448 -4.71 13.36 -16.80
C GLY A 448 -4.71 11.87 -17.14
N GLY A 449 -3.58 11.31 -17.56
CA GLY A 449 -3.44 9.93 -17.99
C GLY A 449 -2.94 8.98 -16.90
N ALA A 450 -1.63 8.91 -16.68
CA ALA A 450 -0.98 7.89 -15.87
C ALA A 450 -1.48 7.85 -14.42
N LEU A 451 -1.61 9.01 -13.77
CA LEU A 451 -2.14 9.09 -12.40
C LEU A 451 -3.61 8.71 -12.32
N GLN A 452 -4.43 9.05 -13.32
CA GLN A 452 -5.83 8.63 -13.35
C GLN A 452 -5.98 7.13 -13.57
N LEU A 453 -5.15 6.51 -14.41
CA LEU A 453 -5.12 5.05 -14.57
C LEU A 453 -4.76 4.36 -13.24
N LEU A 454 -3.80 4.93 -12.49
CA LEU A 454 -3.47 4.46 -11.15
C LEU A 454 -4.68 4.58 -10.21
N CYS A 455 -5.33 5.76 -10.16
CA CYS A 455 -6.51 5.99 -9.32
C CYS A 455 -7.67 5.06 -9.68
N GLY A 456 -7.93 4.87 -10.98
CA GLY A 456 -8.94 3.95 -11.48
C GLY A 456 -8.66 2.50 -11.10
N SER A 457 -7.40 2.06 -11.17
CA SER A 457 -6.97 0.73 -10.74
C SER A 457 -7.18 0.51 -9.23
N VAL A 458 -6.85 1.51 -8.41
CA VAL A 458 -7.10 1.46 -6.96
C VAL A 458 -8.60 1.47 -6.66
N ALA A 459 -9.40 2.28 -7.36
CA ALA A 459 -10.86 2.29 -7.22
C ALA A 459 -11.47 0.93 -7.60
N PHE A 460 -10.96 0.30 -8.67
CA PHE A 460 -11.36 -1.06 -9.06
C PHE A 460 -11.06 -2.08 -7.96
N ALA A 461 -9.85 -2.05 -7.40
CA ALA A 461 -9.46 -2.92 -6.29
C ALA A 461 -10.31 -2.73 -5.02
N ARG A 462 -10.98 -1.57 -4.89
CA ARG A 462 -11.94 -1.26 -3.82
C ARG A 462 -13.37 -1.70 -4.11
N GLY A 463 -13.65 -2.22 -5.31
CA GLY A 463 -15.00 -2.58 -5.75
C GLY A 463 -15.87 -1.38 -6.18
N LYS A 464 -15.27 -0.21 -6.42
CA LYS A 464 -15.94 0.99 -6.93
C LYS A 464 -15.89 1.02 -8.46
N THR A 465 -16.76 0.25 -9.09
CA THR A 465 -16.74 0.02 -10.55
C THR A 465 -17.02 1.28 -11.35
N PHE A 466 -17.96 2.13 -10.94
CA PHE A 466 -18.30 3.35 -11.65
C PHE A 466 -17.13 4.34 -11.65
N GLU A 467 -16.60 4.66 -10.47
CA GLU A 467 -15.46 5.57 -10.29
C GLU A 467 -14.22 5.06 -11.03
N SER A 468 -13.97 3.75 -10.94
CA SER A 468 -12.90 3.10 -11.69
C SER A 468 -13.04 3.28 -13.19
N THR A 469 -14.22 3.04 -13.73
CA THR A 469 -14.52 3.20 -15.15
C THR A 469 -14.30 4.64 -15.60
N VAL A 470 -14.80 5.61 -14.84
CA VAL A 470 -14.65 7.03 -15.15
C VAL A 470 -13.17 7.42 -15.19
N PHE A 471 -12.40 7.11 -14.14
CA PHE A 471 -10.98 7.49 -14.10
C PHE A 471 -10.14 6.80 -15.17
N ILE A 472 -10.39 5.52 -15.46
CA ILE A 472 -9.66 4.80 -16.51
C ILE A 472 -9.97 5.41 -17.88
N VAL A 473 -11.25 5.59 -18.22
CA VAL A 473 -11.64 6.07 -19.54
C VAL A 473 -11.25 7.53 -19.75
N TYR A 474 -11.46 8.39 -18.75
CA TYR A 474 -11.01 9.78 -18.83
C TYR A 474 -9.49 9.88 -18.89
N GLY A 475 -8.77 9.03 -18.15
CA GLY A 475 -7.32 8.91 -18.22
C GLY A 475 -6.84 8.50 -19.63
N MET A 476 -7.49 7.54 -20.24
CA MET A 476 -7.19 7.16 -21.62
C MET A 476 -7.48 8.31 -22.61
N MET A 477 -8.60 9.00 -22.43
CA MET A 477 -8.97 10.13 -23.27
C MET A 477 -7.95 11.29 -23.19
N TRP A 478 -7.57 11.69 -21.98
CA TRP A 478 -6.53 12.70 -21.77
C TRP A 478 -5.20 12.29 -22.38
N THR A 479 -4.83 11.01 -22.25
CA THR A 479 -3.58 10.50 -22.84
C THR A 479 -3.63 10.57 -24.37
N VAL A 480 -4.67 10.05 -24.99
CA VAL A 480 -4.80 10.07 -26.46
C VAL A 480 -4.86 11.49 -26.99
N TRP A 481 -5.69 12.34 -26.38
CA TRP A 481 -5.81 13.73 -26.79
C TRP A 481 -4.50 14.51 -26.59
N GLY A 482 -3.85 14.36 -25.42
CA GLY A 482 -2.58 15.00 -25.13
C GLY A 482 -1.48 14.62 -26.13
N LEU A 483 -1.34 13.33 -26.43
CA LEU A 483 -0.37 12.84 -27.42
C LEU A 483 -0.68 13.32 -28.85
N THR A 484 -1.95 13.39 -29.21
CA THR A 484 -2.37 13.87 -30.53
C THR A 484 -2.15 15.38 -30.66
N ARG A 485 -2.64 16.16 -29.70
CA ARG A 485 -2.63 17.65 -29.80
C ARG A 485 -1.28 18.26 -29.51
N TYR A 486 -0.55 17.73 -28.53
CA TYR A 486 0.70 18.30 -28.03
C TYR A 486 1.93 17.46 -28.34
N GLY A 487 1.77 16.18 -28.63
CA GLY A 487 2.88 15.25 -28.89
C GLY A 487 3.24 15.07 -30.36
N GLY A 488 2.37 15.49 -31.27
CA GLY A 488 2.57 15.34 -32.71
C GLY A 488 2.66 13.89 -33.21
N PHE A 489 2.26 12.92 -32.38
CA PHE A 489 2.44 11.47 -32.69
C PHE A 489 1.55 10.99 -33.84
N TYR A 490 0.40 11.63 -34.06
CA TYR A 490 -0.59 11.21 -35.05
C TYR A 490 -0.73 12.21 -36.22
N GLY A 491 0.23 13.14 -36.38
CA GLY A 491 0.19 14.16 -37.41
C GLY A 491 -0.82 15.27 -37.10
N GLU A 492 -1.59 15.70 -38.12
CA GLU A 492 -2.56 16.76 -37.94
C GLU A 492 -3.75 16.32 -37.05
N THR A 493 -4.13 17.14 -36.09
CA THR A 493 -5.31 16.90 -35.25
C THR A 493 -6.61 16.95 -36.04
N ARG A 494 -6.63 17.67 -37.14
CA ARG A 494 -7.75 17.81 -38.07
C ARG A 494 -7.80 16.63 -39.00
N SER A 495 -8.33 15.50 -38.56
CA SER A 495 -8.51 14.34 -39.39
C SER A 495 -9.81 13.61 -39.08
N PHE A 496 -10.41 13.01 -40.09
CA PHE A 496 -11.62 12.20 -39.96
C PHE A 496 -11.43 11.04 -38.97
N HIS A 497 -10.28 10.42 -38.93
CA HIS A 497 -9.97 9.32 -38.02
C HIS A 497 -9.98 9.75 -36.56
N VAL A 498 -9.42 10.92 -36.25
CA VAL A 498 -9.45 11.52 -34.91
C VAL A 498 -10.89 11.83 -34.51
N ALA A 499 -11.68 12.40 -35.41
CA ALA A 499 -13.10 12.71 -35.17
C ALA A 499 -13.92 11.45 -34.84
N VAL A 500 -13.72 10.33 -35.57
CA VAL A 500 -14.38 9.04 -35.30
C VAL A 500 -13.99 8.51 -33.91
N GLY A 501 -12.74 8.60 -33.53
CA GLY A 501 -12.27 8.21 -32.20
C GLY A 501 -12.95 9.03 -31.09
N ILE A 502 -13.04 10.35 -31.24
CA ILE A 502 -13.71 11.24 -30.29
C ILE A 502 -15.21 10.90 -30.19
N ILE A 503 -15.91 10.67 -31.31
CA ILE A 503 -17.30 10.28 -31.32
C ILE A 503 -17.52 8.99 -30.51
N SER A 504 -16.63 8.02 -30.62
CA SER A 504 -16.69 6.78 -29.84
C SER A 504 -16.62 7.07 -28.33
N PHE A 505 -15.70 7.95 -27.89
CA PHE A 505 -15.63 8.39 -26.51
C PHE A 505 -16.88 9.17 -26.07
N MET A 506 -17.44 9.99 -26.94
CA MET A 506 -18.69 10.74 -26.68
C MET A 506 -19.87 9.80 -26.43
N LEU A 507 -20.04 8.78 -27.27
CA LEU A 507 -21.10 7.78 -27.11
C LEU A 507 -20.94 7.02 -25.80
N PHE A 508 -19.71 6.61 -25.49
CA PHE A 508 -19.42 5.97 -24.21
C PHE A 508 -19.72 6.91 -23.02
N ASN A 509 -19.29 8.17 -23.09
CA ASN A 509 -19.54 9.13 -22.00
C ASN A 509 -21.04 9.46 -21.85
N CYS A 510 -21.85 9.36 -22.90
CA CYS A 510 -23.32 9.43 -22.76
C CYS A 510 -23.87 8.31 -21.86
N LEU A 511 -23.33 7.08 -21.98
CA LEU A 511 -23.71 5.96 -21.10
C LEU A 511 -23.26 6.23 -19.66
N VAL A 512 -22.03 6.77 -19.46
CA VAL A 512 -21.53 7.16 -18.14
C VAL A 512 -22.41 8.26 -17.54
N THR A 513 -22.81 9.25 -18.32
CA THR A 513 -23.70 10.34 -17.87
C THR A 513 -25.09 9.79 -17.47
N ALA A 514 -25.64 8.88 -18.26
CA ALA A 514 -26.89 8.21 -17.92
C ALA A 514 -26.77 7.40 -16.61
N ALA A 515 -25.69 6.65 -16.42
CA ALA A 515 -25.43 5.92 -15.17
C ALA A 515 -25.23 6.87 -13.97
N ALA A 516 -24.58 8.02 -14.16
CA ALA A 516 -24.35 9.03 -13.13
C ALA A 516 -25.66 9.63 -12.57
N MET A 517 -26.76 9.68 -13.37
CA MET A 517 -28.08 10.13 -12.91
C MET A 517 -28.63 9.31 -11.73
N PHE A 518 -28.26 8.04 -11.64
CA PHE A 518 -28.69 7.13 -10.57
C PHE A 518 -27.77 7.18 -9.34
N LEU A 519 -26.63 7.87 -9.40
CA LEU A 519 -25.63 7.94 -8.32
C LEU A 519 -25.72 9.25 -7.53
N SER A 520 -25.40 10.37 -8.16
CA SER A 520 -25.47 11.70 -7.54
C SER A 520 -25.49 12.82 -8.57
N VAL A 521 -26.00 13.97 -8.16
CA VAL A 521 -25.97 15.19 -8.99
C VAL A 521 -24.55 15.58 -9.37
N THR A 522 -23.58 15.45 -8.43
CA THR A 522 -22.18 15.79 -8.69
C THR A 522 -21.58 14.93 -9.81
N TRP A 523 -21.78 13.61 -9.78
CA TRP A 523 -21.31 12.72 -10.84
C TRP A 523 -21.99 13.00 -12.18
N PHE A 524 -23.29 13.33 -12.15
CA PHE A 524 -24.00 13.72 -13.36
C PHE A 524 -23.42 14.98 -14.00
N VAL A 525 -23.26 16.05 -13.22
CA VAL A 525 -22.69 17.32 -13.70
C VAL A 525 -21.25 17.13 -14.17
N TYR A 526 -20.47 16.31 -13.45
CA TYR A 526 -19.09 15.98 -13.78
C TYR A 526 -18.98 15.31 -15.16
N SER A 527 -19.77 14.27 -15.41
CA SER A 527 -19.77 13.58 -16.71
C SER A 527 -20.36 14.41 -17.82
N LEU A 528 -21.38 15.25 -17.53
CA LEU A 528 -21.98 16.15 -18.50
C LEU A 528 -20.99 17.24 -18.94
N THR A 529 -20.25 17.84 -18.01
CA THR A 529 -19.22 18.85 -18.34
C THR A 529 -18.05 18.23 -19.09
N PHE A 530 -17.70 16.98 -18.84
CA PHE A 530 -16.72 16.25 -19.65
C PHE A 530 -17.23 16.01 -21.07
N GLN A 531 -18.54 15.76 -21.25
CA GLN A 531 -19.13 15.67 -22.58
C GLN A 531 -18.94 16.95 -23.40
N LEU A 532 -19.04 18.14 -22.75
CA LEU A 532 -18.77 19.41 -23.41
C LEU A 532 -17.31 19.54 -23.88
N ILE A 533 -16.35 19.00 -23.09
CA ILE A 533 -14.93 18.92 -23.52
C ILE A 533 -14.78 18.03 -24.75
N LEU A 534 -15.44 16.86 -24.77
CA LEU A 534 -15.38 15.97 -25.94
C LEU A 534 -15.98 16.62 -27.19
N ILE A 535 -17.06 17.42 -27.04
CA ILE A 535 -17.61 18.23 -28.13
C ILE A 535 -16.57 19.26 -28.61
N SER A 536 -15.85 19.91 -27.69
CA SER A 536 -14.78 20.85 -28.05
C SER A 536 -13.69 20.16 -28.88
N PHE A 537 -13.27 18.96 -28.47
CA PHE A 537 -12.28 18.16 -29.20
C PHE A 537 -12.78 17.72 -30.58
N LEU A 538 -14.06 17.37 -30.69
CA LEU A 538 -14.66 17.04 -31.98
C LEU A 538 -14.70 18.25 -32.91
N LEU A 539 -15.10 19.42 -32.41
CA LEU A 539 -15.14 20.66 -33.18
C LEU A 539 -13.74 21.08 -33.65
N ASP A 540 -12.70 20.86 -32.81
CA ASP A 540 -11.30 21.08 -33.20
C ASP A 540 -10.88 20.11 -34.31
N ALA A 541 -11.19 18.82 -34.18
CA ALA A 541 -10.87 17.82 -35.20
C ALA A 541 -11.54 18.08 -36.56
N VAL A 542 -12.72 18.66 -36.58
CA VAL A 542 -13.45 19.05 -37.80
C VAL A 542 -13.04 20.46 -38.31
N GLY A 543 -12.29 21.23 -37.50
CA GLY A 543 -11.88 22.59 -37.86
C GLY A 543 -12.98 23.66 -37.69
N ALA A 544 -14.01 23.35 -36.91
CA ALA A 544 -15.17 24.24 -36.67
C ALA A 544 -15.22 24.77 -35.24
N LEU A 545 -14.09 24.77 -34.51
CA LEU A 545 -14.04 25.16 -33.09
C LEU A 545 -14.22 26.70 -32.96
N PRO A 546 -15.28 27.18 -32.26
CA PRO A 546 -15.45 28.61 -31.98
C PRO A 546 -14.35 29.13 -31.05
N TYR A 547 -13.91 30.35 -31.24
CA TYR A 547 -12.91 31.00 -30.42
C TYR A 547 -13.30 31.02 -28.95
N GLY A 548 -12.45 30.50 -28.08
CA GLY A 548 -12.65 30.51 -26.62
C GLY A 548 -13.64 29.47 -26.07
N TYR A 549 -14.32 28.69 -26.92
CA TYR A 549 -15.24 27.63 -26.47
C TYR A 549 -14.49 26.56 -25.68
N ASP A 550 -13.35 26.08 -26.19
CA ASP A 550 -12.48 25.08 -25.55
C ASP A 550 -12.02 25.55 -24.16
N ILE A 551 -11.59 26.81 -24.04
CA ILE A 551 -11.16 27.40 -22.76
C ILE A 551 -12.35 27.44 -21.77
N GLY A 552 -13.52 27.89 -22.24
CA GLY A 552 -14.71 28.00 -21.41
C GLY A 552 -15.16 26.65 -20.83
N VAL A 553 -15.24 25.61 -21.67
CA VAL A 553 -15.68 24.27 -21.21
C VAL A 553 -14.65 23.57 -20.34
N THR A 554 -13.36 23.76 -20.58
CA THR A 554 -12.30 23.20 -19.74
C THR A 554 -12.25 23.85 -18.36
N ILE A 555 -12.46 25.18 -18.28
CA ILE A 555 -12.57 25.88 -16.99
C ILE A 555 -13.78 25.36 -16.20
N ILE A 556 -14.95 25.22 -16.84
CA ILE A 556 -16.15 24.70 -16.18
C ILE A 556 -15.90 23.29 -15.63
N PHE A 557 -15.34 22.38 -16.43
CA PHE A 557 -15.01 21.05 -15.98
C PHE A 557 -13.95 21.05 -14.89
N GLY A 558 -12.93 21.92 -14.99
CA GLY A 558 -11.91 22.10 -13.96
C GLY A 558 -12.52 22.53 -12.62
N LEU A 559 -13.48 23.45 -12.62
CA LEU A 559 -14.18 23.91 -11.42
C LEU A 559 -15.07 22.81 -10.81
N VAL A 560 -15.78 22.04 -11.64
CA VAL A 560 -16.58 20.89 -11.18
C VAL A 560 -15.69 19.79 -10.59
N SER A 561 -14.55 19.52 -11.23
CA SER A 561 -13.54 18.60 -10.71
C SER A 561 -12.94 19.08 -9.39
N PHE A 562 -12.69 20.39 -9.26
CA PHE A 562 -12.21 21.00 -8.02
C PHE A 562 -13.24 20.89 -6.89
N TYR A 563 -14.53 21.13 -7.18
CA TYR A 563 -15.60 20.88 -6.22
C TYR A 563 -15.62 19.41 -5.76
N SER A 564 -15.51 18.47 -6.70
CA SER A 564 -15.47 17.05 -6.40
C SER A 564 -14.24 16.67 -5.55
N PHE A 565 -13.06 17.24 -5.87
CA PHE A 565 -11.85 17.09 -5.06
C PHE A 565 -12.07 17.56 -3.63
N LEU A 566 -12.63 18.79 -3.44
CA LEU A 566 -12.94 19.33 -2.12
C LEU A 566 -13.94 18.45 -1.39
N ALA A 567 -15.00 17.99 -2.06
CA ALA A 567 -16.02 17.15 -1.46
C ALA A 567 -15.43 15.83 -0.96
N HIS A 568 -14.58 15.18 -1.76
CA HIS A 568 -13.98 13.91 -1.37
C HIS A 568 -12.93 14.05 -0.26
N ILE A 569 -12.10 15.09 -0.29
CA ILE A 569 -11.08 15.28 0.76
C ILE A 569 -11.73 15.67 2.09
N PHE A 570 -12.76 16.54 2.09
CA PHE A 570 -13.48 16.91 3.29
C PHE A 570 -14.29 15.74 3.85
N ASN A 571 -15.10 15.09 3.02
CA ASN A 571 -15.95 13.98 3.45
C ASN A 571 -15.14 12.73 3.85
N GLY A 572 -13.94 12.53 3.28
CA GLY A 572 -13.03 11.45 3.65
C GLY A 572 -12.27 11.73 4.95
N THR A 573 -12.10 13.02 5.31
CA THR A 573 -11.36 13.43 6.52
C THR A 573 -12.26 13.53 7.73
N PHE A 574 -13.51 13.98 7.54
CA PHE A 574 -14.50 14.18 8.62
C PHE A 574 -15.52 13.04 8.63
N GLU A 575 -15.95 12.63 9.80
CA GLU A 575 -16.90 11.52 10.00
C GLU A 575 -18.29 11.79 9.42
N SER A 576 -18.69 13.05 9.39
CA SER A 576 -19.95 13.48 8.77
C SER A 576 -19.69 14.14 7.42
N PRO A 577 -20.51 13.89 6.37
CA PRO A 577 -20.37 14.56 5.10
C PRO A 577 -20.58 16.05 5.25
N GLN A 578 -19.52 16.84 5.00
CA GLN A 578 -19.54 18.30 5.15
C GLN A 578 -19.95 18.99 3.83
N ILE A 579 -19.50 18.44 2.70
CA ILE A 579 -19.79 18.97 1.37
C ILE A 579 -20.74 18.02 0.65
N PRO A 580 -21.93 18.51 0.22
CA PRO A 580 -22.96 17.65 -0.37
C PRO A 580 -22.54 17.19 -1.78
N LEU A 581 -22.60 15.91 -2.07
CA LEU A 581 -22.46 15.34 -3.41
C LEU A 581 -23.80 15.30 -4.17
N GLY A 582 -24.89 15.74 -3.56
CA GLY A 582 -26.24 15.70 -4.11
C GLY A 582 -26.90 14.31 -4.06
N LYS A 583 -28.20 14.29 -4.26
CA LYS A 583 -28.99 13.05 -4.31
C LYS A 583 -29.05 12.55 -5.76
N PRO A 584 -29.34 11.25 -6.00
CA PRO A 584 -29.64 10.75 -7.33
C PRO A 584 -30.76 11.54 -7.99
N LEU A 585 -30.61 11.88 -9.28
CA LEU A 585 -31.65 12.58 -10.06
C LEU A 585 -32.83 11.64 -10.37
N VAL A 586 -32.50 10.39 -10.64
CA VAL A 586 -33.50 9.33 -10.91
C VAL A 586 -33.38 8.30 -9.80
N LYS A 587 -34.43 8.13 -9.05
CA LYS A 587 -34.57 7.00 -8.14
C LYS A 587 -35.27 5.86 -8.91
N LEU A 588 -34.56 4.76 -9.10
CA LEU A 588 -35.20 3.52 -9.52
C LEU A 588 -36.08 3.07 -8.35
N SER A 589 -37.37 3.38 -8.43
CA SER A 589 -38.36 2.73 -7.58
C SER A 589 -38.27 1.25 -7.91
N GLY A 590 -37.76 0.45 -6.97
CA GLY A 590 -37.66 -1.00 -7.17
C GLY A 590 -39.04 -1.53 -7.52
N VAL A 591 -39.09 -2.32 -8.55
CA VAL A 591 -40.22 -3.21 -8.84
C VAL A 591 -40.31 -4.20 -7.68
N GLY A 592 -41.07 -3.83 -6.64
CA GLY A 592 -41.24 -4.63 -5.44
C GLY A 592 -42.03 -3.83 -4.43
N GLY A 593 -43.37 -3.95 -4.52
CA GLY A 593 -44.30 -3.27 -3.68
C GLY A 593 -44.05 -3.46 -2.19
N GLY A 594 -44.19 -2.36 -1.49
CA GLY A 594 -44.68 -2.15 -0.15
C GLY A 594 -44.20 -3.09 0.95
N THR A 595 -43.54 -2.51 1.87
CA THR A 595 -43.53 -2.74 3.32
C THR A 595 -42.18 -2.31 3.88
N GLU A 596 -42.19 -1.78 5.06
CA GLU A 596 -41.05 -1.21 5.79
C GLU A 596 -39.70 -1.84 5.43
N ILE A 597 -38.92 -1.09 4.66
CA ILE A 597 -37.62 -1.55 4.17
C ILE A 597 -36.68 -1.52 5.37
N CYS A 598 -36.18 -2.69 5.74
CA CYS A 598 -35.08 -2.86 6.66
C CYS A 598 -33.96 -1.87 6.31
N PRO A 599 -33.47 -1.01 7.24
CA PRO A 599 -32.44 -0.05 6.92
C PRO A 599 -31.17 -0.73 6.45
N HIS A 600 -30.78 -0.35 5.24
CA HIS A 600 -29.56 -0.78 4.57
C HIS A 600 -28.55 0.37 4.64
N VAL A 601 -27.57 0.25 5.50
CA VAL A 601 -26.64 1.34 5.78
C VAL A 601 -25.18 0.96 5.52
N PRO A 602 -24.39 1.88 4.92
CA PRO A 602 -23.01 1.60 4.58
C PRO A 602 -22.14 1.43 5.86
N GLY A 603 -21.48 0.28 5.99
CA GLY A 603 -20.64 -0.06 7.14
C GLY A 603 -19.41 0.84 7.33
N ARG A 604 -19.04 1.60 6.29
CA ARG A 604 -17.89 2.53 6.34
C ARG A 604 -18.17 3.87 7.02
N LYS A 605 -19.40 4.13 7.42
CA LYS A 605 -19.79 5.36 8.13
C LYS A 605 -20.04 5.06 9.60
N ALA A 606 -19.38 5.78 10.49
CA ALA A 606 -19.57 5.65 11.94
C ALA A 606 -21.03 5.88 12.35
N THR A 607 -21.71 6.86 11.70
CA THR A 607 -23.14 7.14 11.93
C THR A 607 -24.03 5.95 11.57
N SER A 608 -23.67 5.18 10.55
CA SER A 608 -24.42 3.98 10.14
C SER A 608 -24.21 2.85 11.15
N VAL A 609 -22.99 2.67 11.65
CA VAL A 609 -22.71 1.68 12.71
C VAL A 609 -23.42 2.07 13.98
N GLN A 610 -23.48 3.37 14.33
CA GLN A 610 -24.24 3.88 15.47
C GLN A 610 -25.73 3.60 15.31
N GLN A 611 -26.31 3.83 14.13
CA GLN A 611 -27.72 3.50 13.84
C GLN A 611 -28.03 2.01 14.07
N ILE A 612 -27.14 1.13 13.58
CA ILE A 612 -27.28 -0.32 13.82
C ILE A 612 -27.09 -0.66 15.30
N ALA A 613 -26.15 -0.02 15.98
CA ALA A 613 -25.96 -0.20 17.42
C ALA A 613 -27.21 0.17 18.22
N GLU A 614 -27.89 1.26 17.85
CA GLU A 614 -29.16 1.67 18.47
C GLU A 614 -30.28 0.64 18.22
N ILE A 615 -30.41 0.14 16.98
CA ILE A 615 -31.36 -0.94 16.67
C ILE A 615 -31.09 -2.17 17.54
N MET A 616 -29.83 -2.57 17.69
CA MET A 616 -29.45 -3.74 18.49
C MET A 616 -29.68 -3.51 20.00
N LYS A 617 -29.40 -2.32 20.54
CA LYS A 617 -29.70 -1.96 21.93
C LYS A 617 -31.21 -2.00 22.24
N ASN A 618 -32.02 -1.71 21.24
CA ASN A 618 -33.49 -1.79 21.32
C ASN A 618 -34.07 -3.18 21.09
N GLY A 619 -33.21 -4.23 21.00
CA GLY A 619 -33.64 -5.63 20.81
C GLY A 619 -33.82 -6.04 19.35
N GLY A 620 -33.26 -5.27 18.41
CA GLY A 620 -33.21 -5.64 17.00
C GLY A 620 -32.10 -6.65 16.70
N ILE A 621 -32.26 -7.37 15.58
CA ILE A 621 -31.26 -8.28 15.03
C ILE A 621 -30.80 -7.74 13.68
N CYS A 622 -29.48 -7.76 13.46
CA CYS A 622 -28.91 -7.11 12.29
C CYS A 622 -27.96 -8.04 11.51
N GLY A 623 -27.83 -7.79 10.21
CA GLY A 623 -26.80 -8.38 9.35
C GLY A 623 -25.54 -7.53 9.41
N MET A 624 -24.35 -8.15 9.51
CA MET A 624 -23.09 -7.45 9.66
C MET A 624 -22.00 -8.11 8.80
N PRO A 625 -21.15 -7.33 8.12
CA PRO A 625 -19.93 -7.84 7.48
C PRO A 625 -18.89 -8.29 8.51
N THR A 626 -18.06 -9.25 8.13
CA THR A 626 -16.94 -9.71 8.96
C THR A 626 -15.68 -9.97 8.11
N ASP A 627 -14.61 -10.38 8.75
CA ASP A 627 -13.36 -10.83 8.13
C ASP A 627 -13.48 -12.20 7.43
N THR A 628 -14.66 -12.82 7.44
CA THR A 628 -14.95 -14.11 6.78
C THR A 628 -16.19 -14.01 5.90
N VAL A 629 -17.39 -14.14 6.49
CA VAL A 629 -18.69 -14.12 5.80
C VAL A 629 -19.64 -13.16 6.52
N TYR A 630 -20.75 -12.77 5.91
CA TYR A 630 -21.77 -12.00 6.60
C TYR A 630 -22.42 -12.81 7.70
N VAL A 631 -22.68 -12.15 8.84
CA VAL A 631 -23.25 -12.76 10.04
C VAL A 631 -24.52 -12.06 10.48
N LEU A 632 -25.40 -12.82 11.13
CA LEU A 632 -26.55 -12.33 11.85
C LEU A 632 -26.16 -12.14 13.32
N VAL A 633 -26.43 -10.96 13.85
CA VAL A 633 -25.98 -10.56 15.19
C VAL A 633 -27.12 -10.05 16.07
N ALA A 634 -26.99 -10.31 17.37
CA ALA A 634 -27.85 -9.80 18.41
C ALA A 634 -27.01 -9.38 19.64
N ALA A 635 -27.43 -8.37 20.39
CA ALA A 635 -26.75 -7.98 21.62
C ALA A 635 -26.94 -9.04 22.71
N CYS A 636 -25.87 -9.44 23.40
CA CYS A 636 -25.95 -10.46 24.45
C CYS A 636 -26.78 -9.99 25.63
N ASN A 637 -26.77 -8.72 25.97
CA ASN A 637 -27.58 -8.11 27.03
C ASN A 637 -29.07 -7.92 26.66
N ARG A 638 -29.51 -8.47 25.50
CA ARG A 638 -30.89 -8.49 25.02
C ARG A 638 -31.30 -9.93 24.71
N PRO A 639 -31.75 -10.67 25.73
CA PRO A 639 -32.14 -12.07 25.58
C PRO A 639 -33.23 -12.29 24.53
N ASP A 640 -34.17 -11.36 24.42
CA ASP A 640 -35.25 -11.32 23.41
C ASP A 640 -34.70 -11.29 21.98
N ALA A 641 -33.68 -10.50 21.72
CA ALA A 641 -33.02 -10.41 20.41
C ALA A 641 -32.25 -11.70 20.08
N VAL A 642 -31.55 -12.30 21.04
CA VAL A 642 -30.85 -13.57 20.85
C VAL A 642 -31.82 -14.69 20.48
N VAL A 643 -32.95 -14.79 21.19
CA VAL A 643 -34.01 -15.77 20.86
C VAL A 643 -34.61 -15.49 19.48
N LYS A 644 -34.83 -14.20 19.13
CA LYS A 644 -35.31 -13.79 17.80
C LYS A 644 -34.34 -14.22 16.69
N ALA A 645 -33.03 -13.99 16.86
CA ALA A 645 -31.99 -14.39 15.90
C ALA A 645 -31.95 -15.90 15.69
N PHE A 646 -32.03 -16.67 16.77
CA PHE A 646 -32.07 -18.13 16.73
C PHE A 646 -33.28 -18.65 15.96
N LYS A 647 -34.45 -18.08 16.20
CA LYS A 647 -35.71 -18.46 15.51
C LYS A 647 -35.69 -18.05 14.03
N VAL A 648 -35.19 -16.86 13.70
CA VAL A 648 -35.14 -16.34 12.31
C VAL A 648 -34.24 -17.24 11.44
N LYS A 649 -33.14 -17.70 11.98
CA LYS A 649 -32.25 -18.62 11.27
C LYS A 649 -32.80 -20.03 11.13
N LYS A 650 -33.84 -20.42 11.90
CA LYS A 650 -34.26 -21.81 12.06
C LYS A 650 -33.07 -22.71 12.47
N GLN A 651 -32.30 -22.21 13.44
CA GLN A 651 -31.07 -22.88 13.88
C GLN A 651 -31.41 -24.20 14.57
N ALA A 652 -30.70 -25.26 14.20
CA ALA A 652 -30.81 -26.54 14.89
C ALA A 652 -30.18 -26.45 16.28
N GLN A 653 -30.70 -27.20 17.26
CA GLN A 653 -30.22 -27.14 18.63
C GLN A 653 -28.77 -27.62 18.82
N ASP A 654 -28.30 -28.46 17.90
CA ASP A 654 -26.93 -29.00 17.87
C ASP A 654 -25.89 -27.99 17.32
N ARG A 655 -26.35 -26.82 16.78
CA ARG A 655 -25.48 -25.78 16.23
C ARG A 655 -25.72 -24.44 16.91
N PRO A 656 -25.20 -24.25 18.13
CA PRO A 656 -25.42 -23.05 18.91
C PRO A 656 -24.76 -21.82 18.30
N MET A 657 -25.22 -20.62 18.71
CA MET A 657 -24.60 -19.36 18.37
C MET A 657 -23.27 -19.19 19.10
N SER A 658 -22.35 -18.42 18.54
CA SER A 658 -21.08 -18.02 19.17
C SER A 658 -21.20 -16.64 19.80
N MET A 659 -20.31 -16.34 20.77
CA MET A 659 -20.18 -15.02 21.40
C MET A 659 -18.97 -14.31 20.82
N TRP A 660 -19.13 -13.04 20.42
CA TRP A 660 -18.02 -12.24 19.92
C TRP A 660 -17.76 -11.04 20.79
N ILE A 661 -16.48 -10.72 20.94
CA ILE A 661 -15.95 -9.62 21.73
C ILE A 661 -15.10 -8.70 20.85
N SER A 662 -14.93 -7.46 21.26
CA SER A 662 -14.09 -6.46 20.58
C SER A 662 -12.70 -6.31 21.20
N SER A 663 -12.47 -6.90 22.35
CA SER A 663 -11.19 -6.87 23.07
C SER A 663 -11.20 -7.92 24.17
N ILE A 664 -10.04 -8.49 24.46
CA ILE A 664 -9.84 -9.41 25.60
C ILE A 664 -10.17 -8.71 26.93
N LYS A 665 -10.06 -7.38 26.99
CA LYS A 665 -10.49 -6.59 28.16
C LYS A 665 -11.97 -6.76 28.53
N GLN A 666 -12.82 -7.14 27.58
CA GLN A 666 -14.23 -7.46 27.88
C GLN A 666 -14.39 -8.75 28.68
N LEU A 667 -13.35 -9.60 28.73
CA LEU A 667 -13.29 -10.79 29.58
C LEU A 667 -12.65 -10.49 30.95
N GLU A 668 -12.20 -9.28 31.24
CA GLU A 668 -11.53 -8.92 32.50
C GLU A 668 -12.36 -9.27 33.77
N PRO A 669 -13.70 -9.06 33.78
CA PRO A 669 -14.51 -9.45 34.97
C PRO A 669 -14.43 -10.94 35.28
N VAL A 670 -14.16 -11.78 34.30
CA VAL A 670 -14.13 -13.25 34.40
C VAL A 670 -12.73 -13.85 34.23
N ARG A 671 -11.72 -12.99 34.11
CA ARG A 671 -10.33 -13.38 33.85
C ARG A 671 -9.79 -14.38 34.86
N HIS A 672 -10.16 -14.22 36.13
CA HIS A 672 -9.76 -15.11 37.23
C HIS A 672 -10.36 -16.53 37.14
N LEU A 673 -11.39 -16.72 36.31
CA LEU A 673 -12.04 -18.00 36.06
C LEU A 673 -11.53 -18.69 34.78
N LEU A 674 -10.67 -18.03 34.02
CA LEU A 674 -10.09 -18.54 32.78
C LEU A 674 -8.64 -18.99 33.01
N SER A 675 -8.22 -20.05 32.34
CA SER A 675 -6.85 -20.58 32.42
C SER A 675 -5.85 -19.52 31.91
N PRO A 676 -4.72 -19.30 32.62
CA PRO A 676 -3.66 -18.40 32.15
C PRO A 676 -3.12 -18.77 30.77
N LEU A 677 -2.93 -20.08 30.50
CA LEU A 677 -2.49 -20.56 29.19
C LEU A 677 -3.50 -20.22 28.08
N LEU A 678 -4.79 -20.31 28.37
CA LEU A 678 -5.86 -19.92 27.45
C LEU A 678 -5.82 -18.42 27.17
N LEU A 679 -5.63 -17.58 28.17
CA LEU A 679 -5.54 -16.13 28.02
C LEU A 679 -4.32 -15.75 27.17
N ASP A 680 -3.16 -16.34 27.41
CA ASP A 680 -1.95 -16.12 26.61
C ASP A 680 -2.15 -16.57 25.16
N PHE A 681 -2.89 -17.67 24.95
CA PHE A 681 -3.23 -18.13 23.61
C PHE A 681 -4.22 -17.19 22.90
N MET A 682 -5.23 -16.67 23.61
CA MET A 682 -6.14 -15.65 23.09
C MET A 682 -5.38 -14.38 22.69
N GLU A 683 -4.46 -13.89 23.55
CA GLU A 683 -3.65 -12.71 23.26
C GLU A 683 -2.71 -12.90 22.05
N ALA A 684 -2.22 -14.11 21.83
CA ALA A 684 -1.34 -14.42 20.72
C ALA A 684 -2.08 -14.64 19.39
N ALA A 685 -3.31 -15.15 19.46
CA ALA A 685 -4.09 -15.53 18.28
C ALA A 685 -5.06 -14.46 17.79
N TRP A 686 -5.51 -13.53 18.62
CA TRP A 686 -6.49 -12.53 18.31
C TRP A 686 -5.92 -11.09 18.20
N PRO A 687 -6.52 -10.19 17.38
CA PRO A 687 -7.72 -10.41 16.55
C PRO A 687 -7.43 -11.30 15.33
N SER A 688 -8.37 -12.17 14.97
CA SER A 688 -8.23 -13.04 13.79
C SER A 688 -9.51 -13.82 13.46
N SER A 689 -9.45 -14.57 12.35
CA SER A 689 -10.49 -15.52 11.94
C SER A 689 -10.42 -16.86 12.68
N ILE A 690 -10.03 -16.85 13.96
CA ILE A 690 -9.98 -18.02 14.83
C ILE A 690 -11.06 -17.89 15.91
N SER A 691 -11.98 -18.84 15.98
CA SER A 691 -12.93 -19.01 17.08
C SER A 691 -12.41 -20.05 18.05
N MET A 692 -12.41 -19.75 19.35
CA MET A 692 -11.96 -20.68 20.39
C MET A 692 -13.15 -21.20 21.19
N VAL A 693 -13.29 -22.51 21.25
CA VAL A 693 -14.30 -23.19 22.09
C VAL A 693 -13.67 -23.46 23.44
N ILE A 694 -14.27 -22.85 24.47
CA ILE A 694 -13.78 -22.88 25.85
C ILE A 694 -14.83 -23.48 26.79
N PRO A 695 -14.47 -23.97 27.98
CA PRO A 695 -15.42 -24.47 28.94
C PRO A 695 -16.45 -23.39 29.35
N ARG A 696 -17.69 -23.79 29.40
CA ARG A 696 -18.78 -22.95 29.90
C ARG A 696 -18.77 -22.95 31.43
N GLY A 697 -19.08 -21.83 32.03
CA GLY A 697 -19.14 -21.67 33.47
C GLY A 697 -20.11 -20.58 33.91
N PRO A 698 -20.25 -20.37 35.22
CA PRO A 698 -21.14 -19.34 35.82
C PRO A 698 -20.79 -17.94 35.36
N TRP A 699 -19.56 -17.73 34.85
CA TRP A 699 -19.07 -16.46 34.33
C TRP A 699 -19.91 -15.92 33.15
N MET A 700 -20.71 -16.75 32.49
CA MET A 700 -21.59 -16.31 31.40
C MET A 700 -22.71 -15.38 31.87
N ASP A 701 -23.13 -15.45 33.12
CA ASP A 701 -24.19 -14.64 33.67
C ASP A 701 -23.82 -13.15 33.72
N THR A 702 -22.51 -12.86 33.77
CA THR A 702 -22.01 -11.47 33.74
C THR A 702 -22.32 -10.75 32.45
N PHE A 703 -22.66 -11.44 31.35
CA PHE A 703 -22.97 -10.85 30.04
C PHE A 703 -24.47 -10.58 29.85
N GLY A 704 -25.31 -10.78 30.86
CA GLY A 704 -26.71 -10.45 30.84
C GLY A 704 -27.59 -11.30 29.92
N LEU A 705 -27.15 -12.52 29.61
CA LEU A 705 -27.84 -13.42 28.70
C LEU A 705 -29.16 -14.01 29.20
N GLY A 706 -29.32 -14.15 30.54
CA GLY A 706 -30.49 -14.76 31.16
C GLY A 706 -30.88 -16.09 30.49
N ASP A 707 -32.15 -16.30 30.20
CA ASP A 707 -32.70 -17.53 29.60
C ASP A 707 -32.21 -17.77 28.16
N ALA A 708 -31.70 -16.75 27.48
CA ALA A 708 -31.14 -16.90 26.12
C ALA A 708 -29.77 -17.57 26.09
N ALA A 709 -29.13 -17.73 27.25
CA ALA A 709 -27.84 -18.41 27.37
C ALA A 709 -27.88 -19.84 26.83
N LYS A 710 -29.03 -20.53 26.82
CA LYS A 710 -29.23 -21.85 26.21
C LYS A 710 -29.03 -21.91 24.71
N HIS A 711 -29.11 -20.76 24.01
CA HIS A 711 -28.93 -20.65 22.56
C HIS A 711 -27.49 -20.29 22.16
N ILE A 712 -26.62 -19.98 23.13
CA ILE A 712 -25.22 -19.59 22.90
C ILE A 712 -24.32 -20.66 23.52
N GLY A 713 -23.57 -21.35 22.70
CA GLY A 713 -22.77 -22.51 23.12
C GLY A 713 -23.60 -23.76 23.44
N THR A 714 -22.92 -24.82 23.85
CA THR A 714 -23.48 -26.06 24.37
C THR A 714 -23.62 -25.98 25.91
N PRO A 715 -24.23 -26.92 26.58
CA PRO A 715 -24.23 -26.96 28.05
C PRO A 715 -22.81 -26.96 28.68
N GLN A 716 -21.81 -27.51 27.99
CA GLN A 716 -20.44 -27.69 28.48
C GLN A 716 -19.45 -26.67 27.94
N SER A 717 -19.69 -26.06 26.76
CA SER A 717 -18.71 -25.22 26.07
C SER A 717 -19.33 -24.07 25.30
N ILE A 718 -18.54 -23.03 25.03
CA ILE A 718 -18.94 -21.85 24.26
C ILE A 718 -17.83 -21.46 23.29
N ALA A 719 -18.20 -21.10 22.04
CA ALA A 719 -17.29 -20.53 21.07
C ALA A 719 -17.21 -19.02 21.25
N ILE A 720 -16.00 -18.50 21.49
CA ILE A 720 -15.72 -17.06 21.58
C ILE A 720 -14.78 -16.66 20.46
N ARG A 721 -14.95 -15.43 19.94
CA ARG A 721 -14.08 -14.86 18.92
C ARG A 721 -13.90 -13.35 19.11
N TYR A 722 -12.69 -12.87 18.80
CA TYR A 722 -12.39 -11.47 18.55
C TYR A 722 -12.01 -11.33 17.07
N PRO A 723 -12.95 -10.83 16.21
CA PRO A 723 -12.73 -10.79 14.77
C PRO A 723 -11.73 -9.72 14.36
N ASP A 724 -10.98 -9.96 13.29
CA ASP A 724 -10.12 -8.96 12.64
C ASP A 724 -10.96 -8.13 11.65
N CYS A 725 -11.94 -7.43 12.16
CA CYS A 725 -12.89 -6.62 11.39
C CYS A 725 -13.22 -5.34 12.15
N ALA A 726 -12.79 -4.20 11.61
CA ALA A 726 -12.98 -2.91 12.25
C ALA A 726 -14.46 -2.54 12.45
N VAL A 727 -15.34 -2.87 11.48
CA VAL A 727 -16.81 -2.64 11.62
C VAL A 727 -17.38 -3.44 12.76
N ALA A 728 -17.05 -4.74 12.83
CA ALA A 728 -17.52 -5.62 13.88
C ALA A 728 -17.02 -5.15 15.27
N THR A 729 -15.72 -4.85 15.36
CA THR A 729 -15.10 -4.38 16.60
C THR A 729 -15.74 -3.08 17.10
N HIS A 730 -15.98 -2.12 16.19
CA HIS A 730 -16.62 -0.86 16.55
C HIS A 730 -18.05 -1.04 17.01
N LEU A 731 -18.83 -1.86 16.31
CA LEU A 731 -20.21 -2.19 16.70
C LEU A 731 -20.25 -2.85 18.09
N ILE A 732 -19.37 -3.83 18.33
CA ILE A 732 -19.28 -4.53 19.63
C ILE A 732 -18.86 -3.55 20.74
N ASN A 733 -17.97 -2.60 20.48
CA ASN A 733 -17.61 -1.57 21.47
C ASN A 733 -18.80 -0.71 21.89
N MET A 734 -19.75 -0.46 20.97
CA MET A 734 -20.94 0.35 21.23
C MET A 734 -22.06 -0.44 21.92
N VAL A 735 -22.19 -1.71 21.64
CA VAL A 735 -23.30 -2.57 22.08
C VAL A 735 -22.95 -3.46 23.27
N GLY A 736 -21.64 -3.77 23.41
CA GLY A 736 -21.14 -4.85 24.29
C GLY A 736 -20.99 -6.17 23.51
N PRO A 737 -20.65 -7.28 24.14
CA PRO A 737 -20.55 -8.59 23.53
C PRO A 737 -21.82 -8.97 22.78
N ILE A 738 -21.68 -9.63 21.62
CA ILE A 738 -22.77 -9.99 20.72
C ILE A 738 -22.86 -11.50 20.50
N ALA A 739 -24.08 -12.00 20.35
CA ALA A 739 -24.36 -13.35 19.89
C ALA A 739 -24.37 -13.36 18.36
N VAL A 740 -23.67 -14.31 17.77
CA VAL A 740 -23.38 -14.36 16.33
C VAL A 740 -23.68 -15.71 15.73
N THR A 741 -24.28 -15.70 14.54
CA THR A 741 -24.44 -16.86 13.66
C THR A 741 -24.31 -16.40 12.20
N SER A 742 -24.07 -17.32 11.24
CA SER A 742 -24.01 -16.92 9.81
C SER A 742 -25.34 -16.40 9.31
N ALA A 743 -25.32 -15.42 8.39
CA ALA A 743 -26.51 -14.70 7.92
C ALA A 743 -27.26 -15.44 6.78
N ASN A 744 -27.46 -16.75 6.93
CA ASN A 744 -28.17 -17.63 6.00
C ASN A 744 -29.14 -18.54 6.76
N PRO A 745 -30.21 -19.04 6.17
CA PRO A 745 -30.99 -20.14 6.73
C PRO A 745 -30.12 -21.37 6.96
N SER A 746 -30.43 -22.16 7.98
CA SER A 746 -29.65 -23.38 8.29
C SER A 746 -29.68 -24.35 7.09
N GLY A 747 -28.47 -24.82 6.72
CA GLY A 747 -28.32 -25.74 5.58
C GLY A 747 -28.05 -25.08 4.24
N GLU A 748 -28.19 -23.75 4.11
CA GLU A 748 -27.84 -23.02 2.91
C GLU A 748 -26.40 -22.53 2.94
N ALA A 749 -25.85 -22.19 1.73
CA ALA A 749 -24.52 -21.62 1.61
C ALA A 749 -24.39 -20.28 2.37
N ASP A 750 -23.22 -20.04 2.93
CA ASP A 750 -22.89 -18.80 3.63
C ASP A 750 -23.06 -17.58 2.73
N THR A 751 -23.37 -16.44 3.35
CA THR A 751 -23.58 -15.16 2.65
C THR A 751 -22.29 -14.36 2.59
N THR A 752 -21.86 -14.02 1.38
CA THR A 752 -20.64 -13.26 1.11
C THR A 752 -20.91 -11.82 0.70
N HIS A 753 -22.19 -11.46 0.53
CA HIS A 753 -22.59 -10.10 0.15
C HIS A 753 -23.89 -9.70 0.86
N HIS A 754 -24.02 -8.43 1.23
CA HIS A 754 -25.21 -7.90 1.91
C HIS A 754 -26.51 -8.12 1.14
N ASN A 755 -26.48 -8.11 -0.21
CA ASN A 755 -27.65 -8.41 -1.03
C ASN A 755 -28.16 -9.84 -0.82
N GLN A 756 -27.25 -10.78 -0.55
CA GLN A 756 -27.64 -12.16 -0.22
C GLN A 756 -28.29 -12.24 1.16
N VAL A 757 -27.82 -11.43 2.12
CA VAL A 757 -28.46 -11.31 3.43
C VAL A 757 -29.90 -10.80 3.27
N PHE A 758 -30.10 -9.76 2.45
CA PHE A 758 -31.43 -9.24 2.13
C PHE A 758 -32.32 -10.26 1.45
N ALA A 759 -31.77 -10.93 0.43
CA ALA A 759 -32.54 -11.94 -0.31
C ALA A 759 -33.02 -13.08 0.60
N LYS A 760 -32.19 -13.54 1.52
CA LYS A 760 -32.44 -14.68 2.40
C LYS A 760 -33.18 -14.33 3.69
N LEU A 761 -32.89 -13.17 4.27
CA LEU A 761 -33.35 -12.79 5.62
C LEU A 761 -34.03 -11.41 5.70
N GLY A 762 -34.08 -10.63 4.63
CA GLY A 762 -34.36 -9.19 4.61
C GLY A 762 -35.64 -8.72 5.29
N LYS A 763 -36.70 -9.51 5.29
CA LYS A 763 -37.97 -9.17 6.00
C LYS A 763 -37.97 -9.55 7.49
N LYS A 764 -36.92 -10.21 7.96
CA LYS A 764 -36.81 -10.77 9.32
C LYS A 764 -35.70 -10.15 10.15
N VAL A 765 -34.87 -9.30 9.53
CA VAL A 765 -33.81 -8.56 10.19
C VAL A 765 -34.17 -7.09 10.27
N ASP A 766 -33.74 -6.43 11.32
CA ASP A 766 -34.13 -5.05 11.64
C ASP A 766 -33.14 -4.03 11.03
N GLY A 767 -31.98 -4.49 10.53
CA GLY A 767 -30.97 -3.67 9.86
C GLY A 767 -29.87 -4.50 9.23
N VAL A 768 -29.21 -3.95 8.20
CA VAL A 768 -28.03 -4.57 7.59
C VAL A 768 -26.96 -3.54 7.33
N LEU A 769 -25.76 -3.76 7.87
CA LEU A 769 -24.56 -3.04 7.47
C LEU A 769 -24.05 -3.60 6.16
N CYS A 770 -23.81 -2.73 5.17
CA CYS A 770 -23.22 -3.15 3.91
C CYS A 770 -21.80 -2.60 3.73
N ASP A 771 -20.88 -3.50 3.38
CA ASP A 771 -19.49 -3.16 3.09
C ASP A 771 -18.99 -3.88 1.82
N GLY A 772 -19.89 -4.16 0.89
CA GLY A 772 -19.57 -4.90 -0.33
C GLY A 772 -19.39 -6.41 -0.10
N PRO A 773 -18.65 -7.10 -0.97
CA PRO A 773 -18.41 -8.52 -0.82
C PRO A 773 -17.46 -8.80 0.36
N SER A 774 -17.65 -9.94 1.03
CA SER A 774 -16.71 -10.45 2.02
C SER A 774 -15.34 -10.69 1.39
N PRO A 775 -14.23 -10.46 2.15
CA PRO A 775 -12.87 -10.62 1.62
C PRO A 775 -12.58 -12.06 1.20
N GLU A 776 -13.22 -13.03 1.84
CA GLU A 776 -13.05 -14.46 1.60
C GLU A 776 -14.43 -15.16 1.62
N ASN A 777 -14.53 -16.27 0.89
CA ASN A 777 -15.72 -17.14 0.92
C ASN A 777 -15.48 -18.37 1.81
N ILE A 778 -14.66 -18.21 2.84
CA ILE A 778 -14.26 -19.28 3.75
C ILE A 778 -14.61 -18.88 5.18
N ALA A 779 -15.31 -19.74 5.88
CA ALA A 779 -15.66 -19.50 7.29
C ALA A 779 -14.42 -19.55 8.22
N SER A 780 -14.58 -19.13 9.48
CA SER A 780 -13.51 -19.13 10.48
C SER A 780 -13.02 -20.53 10.85
N THR A 781 -11.76 -20.62 11.28
CA THR A 781 -11.24 -21.83 11.94
C THR A 781 -11.75 -21.91 13.37
N VAL A 782 -12.28 -23.08 13.78
CA VAL A 782 -12.84 -23.32 15.11
C VAL A 782 -11.96 -24.31 15.86
N VAL A 783 -11.34 -23.81 16.95
CA VAL A 783 -10.36 -24.55 17.75
C VAL A 783 -11.00 -24.98 19.05
N ASP A 784 -10.85 -26.25 19.41
CA ASP A 784 -11.26 -26.78 20.69
C ASP A 784 -10.16 -26.53 21.74
N CYS A 785 -10.44 -25.62 22.64
CA CYS A 785 -9.58 -25.28 23.76
C CYS A 785 -10.10 -25.82 25.10
N THR A 786 -11.09 -26.73 25.09
CA THR A 786 -11.69 -27.27 26.34
C THR A 786 -10.69 -28.04 27.19
N LYS A 787 -9.64 -28.60 26.55
CA LYS A 787 -8.57 -29.35 27.22
C LYS A 787 -7.21 -28.64 27.15
N ILE A 788 -7.20 -27.33 27.00
CA ILE A 788 -5.96 -26.55 26.79
C ILE A 788 -4.97 -26.69 27.96
N GLU A 789 -5.45 -26.89 29.18
CA GLU A 789 -4.63 -27.10 30.38
C GLU A 789 -3.81 -28.39 30.34
N THR A 790 -4.25 -29.40 29.60
CA THR A 790 -3.49 -30.63 29.37
C THR A 790 -2.43 -30.46 28.26
N GLY A 791 -2.25 -29.23 27.72
CA GLY A 791 -1.31 -28.96 26.65
C GLY A 791 -1.78 -29.36 25.27
N HIS A 792 -3.07 -29.68 25.09
CA HIS A 792 -3.65 -30.12 23.83
C HIS A 792 -4.79 -29.22 23.37
N ILE A 793 -4.81 -28.92 22.05
CA ILE A 793 -5.92 -28.25 21.37
C ILE A 793 -6.45 -29.14 20.24
N GLY A 794 -7.79 -29.14 20.07
CA GLY A 794 -8.49 -29.83 19.01
C GLY A 794 -8.99 -28.89 17.91
N PHE A 795 -9.63 -29.43 16.88
CA PHE A 795 -10.23 -28.65 15.80
C PHE A 795 -11.62 -29.17 15.47
N PHE A 796 -12.65 -28.35 15.63
CA PHE A 796 -13.99 -28.64 15.15
C PHE A 796 -14.12 -28.35 13.65
N ARG A 797 -13.42 -27.32 13.17
CA ARG A 797 -13.41 -26.93 11.76
C ARG A 797 -12.10 -26.21 11.43
N VAL A 798 -11.50 -26.56 10.30
CA VAL A 798 -10.40 -25.79 9.71
C VAL A 798 -11.01 -24.89 8.63
N GLY A 799 -10.89 -23.59 8.79
CA GLY A 799 -11.39 -22.58 7.88
C GLY A 799 -10.25 -21.74 7.32
N LEU A 800 -10.43 -20.40 7.30
CA LEU A 800 -9.52 -19.44 6.69
C LEU A 800 -8.08 -19.55 7.23
N ILE A 801 -7.91 -19.80 8.52
CA ILE A 801 -6.58 -19.97 9.11
C ILE A 801 -6.21 -21.47 9.13
N PRO A 802 -5.11 -21.86 8.45
CA PRO A 802 -4.69 -23.27 8.39
C PRO A 802 -4.34 -23.86 9.77
N LYS A 803 -4.61 -25.14 9.96
CA LYS A 803 -4.30 -25.89 11.19
C LYS A 803 -2.84 -25.74 11.64
N SER A 804 -1.90 -25.80 10.70
CA SER A 804 -0.47 -25.66 10.98
C SER A 804 -0.11 -24.30 11.60
N LYS A 805 -0.78 -23.22 11.17
CA LYS A 805 -0.54 -21.89 11.71
C LYS A 805 -1.10 -21.74 13.12
N VAL A 806 -2.27 -22.32 13.39
CA VAL A 806 -2.86 -22.33 14.74
C VAL A 806 -2.00 -23.11 15.71
N LEU A 807 -1.54 -24.31 15.31
CA LEU A 807 -0.64 -25.13 16.11
C LEU A 807 0.69 -24.41 16.38
N GLN A 808 1.25 -23.75 15.39
CA GLN A 808 2.47 -22.95 15.57
C GLN A 808 2.30 -21.85 16.63
N ILE A 809 1.17 -21.10 16.58
CA ILE A 809 0.86 -20.07 17.57
C ILE A 809 0.75 -20.70 18.96
N PHE A 810 0.05 -21.82 19.07
CA PHE A 810 -0.16 -22.50 20.35
C PHE A 810 1.16 -23.04 20.92
N GLU A 811 1.99 -23.70 20.12
CA GLU A 811 3.32 -24.18 20.54
C GLU A 811 4.22 -23.03 21.01
N ASP A 812 4.18 -21.89 20.33
CA ASP A 812 4.95 -20.71 20.72
C ASP A 812 4.45 -20.12 22.06
N VAL A 813 3.16 -20.20 22.34
CA VAL A 813 2.57 -19.79 23.62
C VAL A 813 2.93 -20.78 24.72
N GLN A 814 2.78 -22.07 24.48
CA GLN A 814 3.09 -23.12 25.45
C GLN A 814 4.56 -23.09 25.87
N LYS A 815 5.50 -22.92 24.93
CA LYS A 815 6.93 -22.76 25.25
C LYS A 815 7.21 -21.55 26.14
N ARG A 816 6.48 -20.46 25.94
CA ARG A 816 6.60 -19.24 26.78
C ARG A 816 6.03 -19.46 28.18
N HIS A 817 4.91 -20.14 28.26
CA HIS A 817 4.22 -20.41 29.53
C HIS A 817 5.06 -21.35 30.42
N ILE A 818 5.64 -22.41 29.85
CA ILE A 818 6.53 -23.36 30.58
C ILE A 818 7.85 -22.67 30.96
N GLY A 819 8.44 -21.84 30.06
CA GLY A 819 9.67 -21.11 30.34
C GLY A 819 9.52 -19.97 31.36
N GLY A 820 8.31 -19.44 31.55
CA GLY A 820 7.99 -18.43 32.58
C GLY A 820 7.73 -19.02 33.98
N GLN A 821 7.44 -20.31 34.08
CA GLN A 821 7.26 -21.02 35.36
C GLN A 821 8.55 -21.52 35.97
N ILE A 822 9.69 -21.50 35.24
CA ILE A 822 10.98 -22.03 35.69
C ILE A 822 11.90 -20.97 36.32
N ASN A 823 11.48 -19.71 36.45
CA ASN A 823 12.32 -18.69 37.10
C ASN A 823 11.53 -17.71 37.94
N PRO A 824 11.42 -17.99 39.27
CA PRO A 824 11.74 -16.98 40.26
C PRO A 824 12.51 -17.50 41.49
N ALA A 825 13.49 -18.42 41.38
CA ALA A 825 14.20 -18.93 42.56
C ALA A 825 15.68 -19.24 42.37
N PHE A 826 16.41 -18.51 41.46
CA PHE A 826 17.88 -18.65 41.42
C PHE A 826 18.53 -17.36 40.83
N GLU A 827 18.31 -16.25 41.51
CA GLU A 827 19.13 -15.04 41.31
C GLU A 827 19.24 -14.29 42.64
N ASN A 828 19.89 -14.93 43.62
CA ASN A 828 20.58 -14.25 44.71
C ASN A 828 21.47 -15.31 45.34
N ASP A 829 22.74 -15.34 44.90
CA ASP A 829 23.94 -15.79 45.61
C ASP A 829 24.99 -16.21 44.58
N LEU A 830 25.86 -15.24 44.26
CA LEU A 830 27.23 -15.50 43.90
C LEU A 830 27.96 -14.16 43.71
N HIS A 831 28.51 -13.69 44.82
CA HIS A 831 29.63 -12.74 44.82
C HIS A 831 30.90 -13.54 44.51
N PRO A 832 31.89 -12.92 43.83
CA PRO A 832 33.09 -13.62 43.39
C PRO A 832 34.19 -13.55 44.45
N SER A 833 34.76 -14.71 44.76
CA SER A 833 36.13 -14.78 45.33
C SER A 833 36.75 -16.14 45.09
N ASP A 834 37.99 -16.07 44.58
CA ASP A 834 39.14 -16.96 44.73
C ASP A 834 39.33 -18.14 43.75
N ALA A 835 40.21 -17.87 42.93
CA ALA A 835 41.45 -18.46 42.38
C ALA A 835 41.90 -19.84 42.88
N GLN A 836 42.29 -20.62 41.88
CA GLN A 836 43.44 -21.55 41.85
C GLN A 836 43.37 -22.93 42.47
N ARG A 837 43.90 -23.83 41.66
CA ARG A 837 44.52 -25.15 41.90
C ARG A 837 43.51 -26.34 41.79
N ASP A 838 43.80 -27.43 41.17
CA ASP A 838 45.00 -28.07 40.67
C ASP A 838 44.60 -29.16 39.66
N ALA A 839 45.55 -29.51 38.87
CA ALA A 839 45.59 -30.54 37.89
C ALA A 839 45.49 -31.96 38.52
N SER A 840 45.15 -32.89 37.68
CA SER A 840 45.73 -34.22 37.53
C SER A 840 44.80 -35.43 37.75
N SER A 841 44.91 -36.24 36.77
CA SER A 841 45.09 -37.68 36.71
C SER A 841 43.86 -38.59 36.60
N ARG A 842 43.95 -39.20 35.45
CA ARG A 842 43.98 -40.67 35.19
C ARG A 842 42.64 -41.38 35.10
N GLU A 843 42.50 -41.84 33.89
CA GLU A 843 42.72 -43.22 33.38
C GLU A 843 41.68 -44.23 33.87
N ASP A 844 41.09 -44.72 32.81
CA ASP A 844 41.10 -46.09 32.30
C ASP A 844 39.90 -46.95 32.63
N ASP A 845 39.55 -47.56 31.60
CA ASP A 845 39.22 -48.98 31.30
C ASP A 845 37.75 -49.31 31.04
N SER A 846 37.53 -49.55 29.77
CA SER A 846 37.45 -50.86 29.07
C SER A 846 36.14 -51.60 29.28
N VAL A 847 35.56 -51.95 28.23
CA VAL A 847 35.50 -53.15 27.43
C VAL A 847 34.13 -53.87 27.39
N GLU A 848 33.79 -54.13 26.14
CA GLU A 848 33.05 -55.27 25.52
C GLU A 848 31.56 -55.43 25.88
N SER A 849 30.73 -55.71 24.96
CA SER A 849 30.69 -56.51 23.73
C SER A 849 29.22 -56.90 23.55
N GLY A 850 28.77 -56.89 22.41
CA GLY A 850 28.50 -57.99 21.48
C GLY A 850 27.01 -58.02 21.20
N SER A 851 26.71 -58.00 20.05
CA SER A 851 26.43 -58.85 18.90
C SER A 851 24.95 -58.78 18.52
N GLU A 852 24.73 -58.39 17.32
CA GLU A 852 24.27 -59.21 16.16
C GLU A 852 22.91 -59.88 16.34
N ASN A 853 21.94 -59.54 15.48
CA ASN A 853 21.58 -60.23 14.25
C ASN A 853 20.26 -59.67 13.71
N ASP A 854 20.30 -59.20 12.54
CA ASP A 854 19.73 -59.69 11.28
C ASP A 854 18.33 -60.32 11.34
N LEU A 855 17.44 -59.76 10.49
CA LEU A 855 16.92 -60.48 9.33
C LEU A 855 15.72 -59.68 8.72
N HIS A 856 15.93 -59.28 7.52
CA HIS A 856 14.93 -59.11 6.42
C HIS A 856 14.57 -60.51 5.89
N PRO A 857 13.68 -60.75 4.90
CA PRO A 857 12.56 -60.00 4.32
C PRO A 857 11.33 -60.87 3.98
N SER A 858 10.37 -60.35 3.25
CA SER A 858 9.65 -60.96 2.08
C SER A 858 8.18 -60.53 2.06
N ASP A 859 7.80 -59.86 1.02
CA ASP A 859 7.07 -60.28 -0.19
C ASP A 859 5.79 -61.08 -0.01
N ALA A 860 4.70 -60.52 -0.56
CA ALA A 860 3.76 -61.14 -1.52
C ALA A 860 2.47 -60.27 -1.52
N GLN A 861 2.19 -59.56 -2.58
CA GLN A 861 1.51 -59.85 -3.82
C GLN A 861 0.18 -60.62 -3.71
N ARG A 862 -0.74 -60.03 -4.49
CA ARG A 862 -1.97 -60.59 -5.14
C ARG A 862 -3.27 -60.41 -4.33
N ASP A 863 -4.39 -60.18 -4.94
CA ASP A 863 -4.92 -59.95 -6.28
C ASP A 863 -6.38 -59.42 -6.13
N ALA A 864 -6.74 -58.50 -6.93
CA ALA A 864 -7.75 -58.52 -7.98
C ALA A 864 -9.23 -58.76 -7.63
N SER A 865 -10.00 -57.95 -8.35
CA SER A 865 -11.36 -58.16 -8.85
C SER A 865 -12.48 -57.66 -7.91
N SER A 866 -13.46 -56.96 -8.34
CA SER A 866 -14.12 -56.63 -9.60
C SER A 866 -15.45 -55.99 -9.27
N ARG A 867 -15.90 -55.15 -10.21
CA ARG A 867 -17.28 -54.83 -10.60
C ARG A 867 -18.08 -53.78 -9.84
N GLU A 868 -18.32 -52.79 -10.56
CA GLU A 868 -19.55 -52.38 -11.34
C GLU A 868 -20.59 -51.78 -10.42
N ASP A 869 -21.24 -50.74 -10.71
CA ASP A 869 -21.64 -49.85 -11.79
C ASP A 869 -22.45 -48.73 -11.15
N ASP A 870 -22.50 -47.66 -11.76
CA ASP A 870 -23.62 -46.79 -12.23
C ASP A 870 -23.45 -45.33 -11.88
N SER A 871 -23.16 -44.62 -12.95
CA SER A 871 -23.77 -43.45 -13.57
C SER A 871 -24.48 -42.42 -12.66
N VAL A 872 -24.19 -41.15 -12.84
CA VAL A 872 -24.95 -40.15 -13.57
C VAL A 872 -24.35 -38.73 -13.43
N GLU A 873 -24.02 -38.17 -14.57
CA GLU A 873 -24.10 -36.77 -15.05
C GLU A 873 -23.76 -35.60 -14.14
N SER A 874 -22.85 -34.85 -14.52
CA SER A 874 -22.70 -33.73 -15.50
C SER A 874 -22.71 -32.36 -14.82
N GLY A 875 -21.73 -31.57 -15.18
CA GLY A 875 -21.64 -30.15 -14.84
C GLY A 875 -20.30 -29.59 -15.29
N SER A 876 -20.15 -29.44 -16.61
CA SER A 876 -19.04 -28.77 -17.27
C SER A 876 -19.03 -27.28 -16.93
N GLU A 877 -17.97 -26.76 -16.41
CA GLU A 877 -17.67 -25.35 -16.51
C GLU A 877 -16.41 -25.14 -17.35
N ASN A 878 -16.62 -24.38 -18.41
CA ASN A 878 -15.69 -24.03 -19.45
C ASN A 878 -14.59 -23.08 -18.92
N TYR A 879 -13.35 -23.50 -18.99
CA TYR A 879 -12.21 -22.62 -19.06
C TYR A 879 -11.95 -22.25 -20.52
N VAL A 880 -12.09 -20.97 -20.85
CA VAL A 880 -11.69 -20.40 -22.13
C VAL A 880 -10.18 -20.18 -22.11
N ALA A 881 -9.46 -20.99 -22.85
CA ALA A 881 -8.06 -20.77 -23.19
C ALA A 881 -7.98 -19.85 -24.41
N LEU A 882 -7.29 -18.73 -24.27
CA LEU A 882 -6.88 -17.87 -25.38
C LEU A 882 -5.79 -18.59 -26.19
N SER A 883 -6.15 -19.04 -27.38
CA SER A 883 -5.22 -19.53 -28.41
C SER A 883 -4.73 -18.37 -29.26
N THR A 884 -3.40 -18.29 -29.38
CA THR A 884 -2.64 -17.50 -30.34
C THR A 884 -3.06 -17.79 -31.77
N VAL A 885 -3.38 -16.74 -32.52
CA VAL A 885 -3.58 -16.79 -33.98
C VAL A 885 -2.26 -16.47 -34.65
N SER A 886 -1.72 -17.44 -35.36
CA SER A 886 -0.63 -17.31 -36.34
C SER A 886 -1.19 -16.79 -37.66
N LEU A 887 -0.51 -15.77 -38.19
CA LEU A 887 -0.68 -15.24 -39.53
C LEU A 887 -0.09 -16.21 -40.58
N GLU A 888 -0.90 -16.74 -41.47
CA GLU A 888 -0.48 -17.31 -42.76
C GLU A 888 -0.74 -16.35 -43.91
N GLN A 889 0.24 -16.31 -44.81
CA GLN A 889 0.32 -15.50 -45.99
C GLN A 889 -0.46 -16.10 -47.17
N GLY A 890 -0.97 -15.20 -47.99
CA GLY A 890 -1.05 -15.22 -49.40
C GLY A 890 -2.33 -15.75 -50.11
N PRO A 891 -2.57 -15.49 -51.42
CA PRO A 891 -1.70 -14.80 -52.38
C PRO A 891 -2.42 -13.72 -53.23
N ASP A 892 -1.58 -13.03 -54.05
CA ASP A 892 -1.83 -12.12 -55.15
C ASP A 892 -2.98 -12.47 -56.14
N LEU A 893 -3.63 -11.41 -56.62
CA LEU A 893 -4.18 -11.18 -57.96
C LEU A 893 -4.63 -9.72 -58.03
N GLY A 894 -4.03 -8.82 -58.72
CA GLY A 894 -3.90 -8.72 -60.15
C GLY A 894 -4.78 -7.60 -60.69
N ASN A 895 -4.20 -6.46 -61.04
CA ASN A 895 -4.53 -5.46 -62.07
C ASN A 895 -5.98 -4.99 -62.31
N GLY A 896 -6.11 -3.68 -62.45
CA GLY A 896 -6.99 -3.09 -63.43
C GLY A 896 -7.59 -1.72 -63.09
N SER A 897 -6.94 -0.67 -63.71
CA SER A 897 -7.43 0.70 -63.94
C SER A 897 -7.70 1.62 -62.78
#